data_edef7d2142493011350a52ad85a18305
#
_entry.id   edef7d2142493011350a52ad85a18305
#
_cell.length_a   1.000
_cell.length_b   1.000
_cell.length_c   1.000
_cell.angle_alpha   90.00
_cell.angle_beta   90.00
_cell.angle_gamma   90.00
#
_symmetry.space_group_name_H-M   'P 1'
#
loop_
_entity.id
_entity.type
_entity.pdbx_description
1 polymer ?
#
loop_
_entity_poly.entity_id
_entity_poly.type
_entity_poly.pdbx_seq_one_letter_code
_entity_poly.pdbx_strand_id
1 'polypeptide(L)'
;MTNIQEIFGCQVFNETVMQSRLPKDTYRSLIKTIKDGKTLDIDTANVIANAMKDWAIEKGATHFTHWFQPMTDVTAEKHDSFITPVSGGKVMLEFSGKTLVRGEPDASSLPNGGLRSTFEARGYTAWDPTSFAFIKDDTLCIPTAFCSYGGESLDKKTPLLRSMEAVDKQALRVLRLFGENNVTRVTTTVGAEQEYFLIDKEVYNKRPDLKLCNRTLFGCRAAKGQELDDHYFGKIKPRVSAYMKELDEELWKLGILSKTKHNETAPAQHELAPIFTSANVATDHNQLIMEMMKTVADRHDMVCILHEKPFEGINGSGKHNNWAICEDNKINLLNPGDSPSQNTRFLLFITAVIKAVDDYQELLRASVATAGNDRRLGAGEAPPAVISIFLGDELTAIFEALEKGELYKERKPSDLEIGARVLPKLPQDTTDRNRTSPFAFTGNKFEFRMLGSSASIADTNTILNTAIAESLRVFADELENSKDFDTDVLELIKKTIKKHSRIIFNGNNYAEEWHKEAKKRGLPALNSTAEALSYVADEKTVELFTEHKVFTESELISRRDVKLNTYSKTLKIEALTMLEMTKRDILPAVIKFKGKVANEINALTAIGTEMDCSVEKSLLLRISKLSMKLGRALKTLEQLTEKSDDFSTSQAEANYYKDKMIPAMDTLRSIVDELETIVAREDWPYPSYTEMLYSVR
;
A
#
# COMPACT_ATOMS: atom_id res chain seq x y z
N MET A 1 2.69 23.28 25.47
CA MET A 1 1.80 22.84 24.37
C MET A 1 2.53 23.09 23.07
N THR A 2 2.65 22.11 22.23
CA THR A 2 3.31 22.26 20.93
C THR A 2 2.47 23.18 20.05
N ASN A 3 3.06 24.28 19.55
CA ASN A 3 2.36 25.16 18.61
C ASN A 3 2.45 24.54 17.21
N ILE A 4 1.34 23.94 16.75
CA ILE A 4 1.28 23.24 15.46
C ILE A 4 1.67 24.16 14.31
N GLN A 5 1.25 25.42 14.34
CA GLN A 5 1.55 26.40 13.28
C GLN A 5 3.07 26.69 13.16
N GLU A 6 3.80 26.62 14.27
CA GLU A 6 5.25 26.85 14.28
C GLU A 6 6.05 25.63 13.86
N ILE A 7 5.56 24.42 14.17
CA ILE A 7 6.29 23.19 13.85
C ILE A 7 5.99 22.66 12.44
N PHE A 8 4.82 23.00 11.86
CA PHE A 8 4.40 22.43 10.60
C PHE A 8 5.36 22.79 9.46
N GLY A 9 5.94 21.77 8.82
CA GLY A 9 6.91 21.90 7.74
C GLY A 9 8.26 22.51 8.15
N CYS A 10 8.56 22.59 9.47
CA CYS A 10 9.81 23.22 9.92
C CYS A 10 11.07 22.45 9.50
N GLN A 11 10.92 21.18 9.12
CA GLN A 11 11.98 20.33 8.57
C GLN A 11 11.90 20.15 7.05
N VAL A 12 11.14 20.99 6.34
CA VAL A 12 10.96 20.90 4.89
C VAL A 12 11.47 22.16 4.21
N PHE A 13 12.26 21.98 3.14
CA PHE A 13 12.68 23.08 2.26
C PHE A 13 11.53 23.46 1.34
N ASN A 14 10.44 23.97 1.92
CA ASN A 14 9.19 24.31 1.27
C ASN A 14 9.25 25.69 0.57
N GLU A 15 8.15 26.06 -0.09
CA GLU A 15 8.08 27.36 -0.81
C GLU A 15 8.37 28.57 0.08
N THR A 16 7.94 28.56 1.35
CA THR A 16 8.21 29.65 2.29
C THR A 16 9.70 29.78 2.58
N VAL A 17 10.37 28.66 2.80
CA VAL A 17 11.84 28.62 2.99
C VAL A 17 12.56 29.05 1.71
N MET A 18 12.15 28.54 0.55
CA MET A 18 12.69 28.92 -0.75
C MET A 18 12.57 30.42 -1.01
N GLN A 19 11.40 31.02 -0.77
CA GLN A 19 11.18 32.47 -0.93
C GLN A 19 12.07 33.31 -0.02
N SER A 20 12.34 32.84 1.18
CA SER A 20 13.16 33.58 2.15
C SER A 20 14.67 33.48 1.87
N ARG A 21 15.12 32.42 1.17
CA ARG A 21 16.53 32.07 1.02
C ARG A 21 17.08 32.19 -0.39
N LEU A 22 16.21 32.12 -1.39
CA LEU A 22 16.62 32.19 -2.78
C LEU A 22 16.49 33.64 -3.32
N PRO A 23 17.42 34.10 -4.18
CA PRO A 23 17.21 35.29 -4.99
C PRO A 23 15.87 35.17 -5.76
N LYS A 24 15.17 36.30 -5.91
CA LYS A 24 13.83 36.33 -6.54
C LYS A 24 13.80 35.67 -7.92
N ASP A 25 14.81 35.84 -8.72
CA ASP A 25 14.86 35.29 -10.09
C ASP A 25 15.14 33.77 -10.06
N THR A 26 16.01 33.31 -9.17
CA THR A 26 16.24 31.88 -8.92
C THR A 26 14.95 31.17 -8.44
N TYR A 27 14.26 31.77 -7.49
CA TYR A 27 12.97 31.24 -7.02
C TYR A 27 11.94 31.16 -8.14
N ARG A 28 11.78 32.22 -8.94
CA ARG A 28 10.88 32.24 -10.10
C ARG A 28 11.23 31.16 -11.13
N SER A 29 12.53 31.01 -11.44
CA SER A 29 13.00 29.96 -12.34
C SER A 29 12.67 28.56 -11.83
N LEU A 30 12.90 28.28 -10.53
CA LEU A 30 12.58 27.01 -9.91
C LEU A 30 11.07 26.72 -9.96
N ILE A 31 10.22 27.68 -9.57
CA ILE A 31 8.77 27.51 -9.62
C ILE A 31 8.27 27.27 -11.06
N LYS A 32 8.89 27.95 -12.03
CA LYS A 32 8.58 27.71 -13.44
C LYS A 32 9.00 26.32 -13.89
N THR A 33 10.17 25.84 -13.47
CA THR A 33 10.62 24.46 -13.73
C THR A 33 9.62 23.44 -13.16
N ILE A 34 9.18 23.62 -11.92
CA ILE A 34 8.18 22.74 -11.26
C ILE A 34 6.84 22.76 -12.02
N LYS A 35 6.39 23.92 -12.47
CA LYS A 35 5.08 24.05 -13.16
C LYS A 35 5.11 23.60 -14.61
N ASP A 36 6.15 23.99 -15.34
CA ASP A 36 6.24 23.79 -16.80
C ASP A 36 6.98 22.50 -17.18
N GLY A 37 7.57 21.76 -16.22
CA GLY A 37 8.36 20.56 -16.47
C GLY A 37 9.66 20.85 -17.24
N LYS A 38 10.25 22.04 -17.12
CA LYS A 38 11.50 22.40 -17.82
C LYS A 38 12.71 21.97 -17.03
N THR A 39 13.81 21.69 -17.73
CA THR A 39 15.10 21.42 -17.10
C THR A 39 15.67 22.66 -16.43
N LEU A 40 16.26 22.48 -15.25
CA LEU A 40 16.94 23.52 -14.51
C LEU A 40 18.36 23.67 -15.04
N ASP A 41 18.82 24.94 -15.25
CA ASP A 41 20.22 25.19 -15.60
C ASP A 41 21.13 25.00 -14.37
N ILE A 42 22.40 24.70 -14.63
CA ILE A 42 23.37 24.34 -13.58
C ILE A 42 23.69 25.52 -12.64
N ASP A 43 23.66 26.74 -13.13
CA ASP A 43 23.98 27.94 -12.33
C ASP A 43 22.85 28.20 -11.33
N THR A 44 21.60 28.09 -11.79
CA THR A 44 20.41 28.13 -10.93
C THR A 44 20.45 27.00 -9.90
N ALA A 45 20.83 25.79 -10.30
CA ALA A 45 20.96 24.64 -9.40
C ALA A 45 22.03 24.84 -8.33
N ASN A 46 23.19 25.51 -8.67
CA ASN A 46 24.22 25.82 -7.69
C ASN A 46 23.73 26.81 -6.61
N VAL A 47 22.95 27.81 -6.97
CA VAL A 47 22.37 28.75 -6.00
C VAL A 47 21.37 28.03 -5.06
N ILE A 48 20.52 27.15 -5.61
CA ILE A 48 19.57 26.38 -4.84
C ILE A 48 20.30 25.43 -3.90
N ALA A 49 21.28 24.68 -4.39
CA ALA A 49 22.05 23.73 -3.60
C ALA A 49 22.74 24.40 -2.41
N ASN A 50 23.38 25.56 -2.62
CA ASN A 50 24.01 26.27 -1.54
C ASN A 50 23.02 26.78 -0.49
N ALA A 51 21.90 27.36 -0.91
CA ALA A 51 20.83 27.78 0.01
C ALA A 51 20.22 26.63 0.78
N MET A 52 20.02 25.48 0.14
CA MET A 52 19.53 24.25 0.75
C MET A 52 20.51 23.69 1.78
N LYS A 53 21.80 23.65 1.47
CA LYS A 53 22.87 23.24 2.37
C LYS A 53 22.94 24.15 3.61
N ASP A 54 22.96 25.48 3.41
CA ASP A 54 23.05 26.42 4.52
C ASP A 54 21.83 26.29 5.46
N TRP A 55 20.64 26.15 4.90
CA TRP A 55 19.43 25.88 5.66
C TRP A 55 19.51 24.54 6.42
N ALA A 56 20.01 23.49 5.77
CA ALA A 56 20.12 22.17 6.39
C ALA A 56 21.11 22.18 7.57
N ILE A 57 22.27 22.82 7.39
CA ILE A 57 23.29 22.97 8.45
C ILE A 57 22.73 23.77 9.64
N GLU A 58 21.99 24.85 9.41
CA GLU A 58 21.32 25.62 10.48
C GLU A 58 20.30 24.77 11.28
N LYS A 59 19.75 23.73 10.63
CA LYS A 59 18.85 22.75 11.24
C LYS A 59 19.59 21.57 11.89
N GLY A 60 20.92 21.55 11.87
CA GLY A 60 21.77 20.54 12.46
C GLY A 60 22.16 19.38 11.53
N ALA A 61 21.83 19.42 10.25
CA ALA A 61 22.24 18.41 9.31
C ALA A 61 23.74 18.45 9.05
N THR A 62 24.37 17.29 9.01
CA THR A 62 25.80 17.06 8.72
C THR A 62 26.01 16.33 7.41
N HIS A 63 24.99 15.62 6.96
CA HIS A 63 24.98 14.78 5.77
C HIS A 63 23.83 15.14 4.84
N PHE A 64 23.91 14.63 3.61
CA PHE A 64 22.82 14.61 2.66
C PHE A 64 22.69 13.24 2.02
N THR A 65 21.50 12.92 1.49
CA THR A 65 21.25 11.70 0.74
C THR A 65 20.30 11.96 -0.42
N HIS A 66 20.54 11.28 -1.54
CA HIS A 66 19.53 11.15 -2.59
C HIS A 66 18.56 10.05 -2.15
N TRP A 67 17.40 10.49 -1.68
CA TRP A 67 16.35 9.64 -1.17
C TRP A 67 15.44 9.17 -2.31
N PHE A 68 15.32 7.87 -2.54
CA PHE A 68 14.51 7.32 -3.63
C PHE A 68 13.83 6.01 -3.24
N GLN A 69 12.87 5.59 -4.06
CA GLN A 69 12.09 4.37 -3.87
C GLN A 69 12.47 3.35 -4.95
N PRO A 70 13.37 2.40 -4.69
CA PRO A 70 13.71 1.34 -5.65
C PRO A 70 12.52 0.42 -5.93
N MET A 71 12.66 -0.52 -6.86
CA MET A 71 11.60 -1.50 -7.19
C MET A 71 11.16 -2.39 -6.01
N THR A 72 11.88 -2.38 -4.90
CA THR A 72 11.45 -2.91 -3.60
C THR A 72 10.56 -1.89 -2.88
N ASP A 73 9.74 -2.32 -1.93
CA ASP A 73 8.83 -1.43 -1.19
C ASP A 73 9.50 -0.69 -0.01
N VAL A 74 10.81 -0.47 -0.07
CA VAL A 74 11.60 0.28 0.91
C VAL A 74 12.24 1.49 0.25
N THR A 75 12.61 2.48 1.06
CA THR A 75 13.40 3.63 0.61
C THR A 75 14.88 3.30 0.61
N ALA A 76 15.64 3.89 -0.30
CA ALA A 76 17.09 3.76 -0.39
C ALA A 76 17.77 5.09 -0.05
N GLU A 77 18.81 5.00 0.77
CA GLU A 77 19.59 6.13 1.27
C GLU A 77 21.08 5.78 1.28
N LYS A 78 21.90 6.70 0.79
CA LYS A 78 23.35 6.65 0.93
C LYS A 78 23.81 8.01 1.42
N HIS A 79 24.19 8.09 2.68
CA HIS A 79 24.52 9.35 3.33
C HIS A 79 25.95 9.76 3.01
N ASP A 80 26.10 10.93 2.38
CA ASP A 80 27.38 11.58 2.13
C ASP A 80 27.47 12.86 2.99
N SER A 81 28.64 13.10 3.61
CA SER A 81 28.83 14.31 4.40
C SER A 81 29.05 15.54 3.50
N PHE A 82 28.72 16.73 4.01
CA PHE A 82 29.04 17.98 3.32
C PHE A 82 30.54 18.33 3.31
N ILE A 83 31.40 17.50 3.93
CA ILE A 83 32.81 17.80 4.14
C ILE A 83 33.61 17.66 2.83
N THR A 84 34.31 18.75 2.44
CA THR A 84 35.29 18.74 1.38
C THR A 84 36.65 19.14 1.95
N PRO A 85 37.72 18.37 1.75
CA PRO A 85 39.05 18.72 2.27
C PRO A 85 39.61 19.92 1.54
N VAL A 86 40.24 20.85 2.32
CA VAL A 86 40.99 21.97 1.79
C VAL A 86 42.44 21.94 2.31
N SER A 87 43.30 22.78 1.73
CA SER A 87 44.72 22.84 2.13
C SER A 87 44.89 23.14 3.63
N GLY A 88 45.96 22.64 4.21
CA GLY A 88 46.32 22.91 5.60
C GLY A 88 45.56 22.05 6.65
N GLY A 89 45.02 20.89 6.24
CA GLY A 89 44.31 19.98 7.15
C GLY A 89 42.96 20.50 7.63
N LYS A 90 42.38 21.45 6.91
CA LYS A 90 41.06 22.02 7.17
C LYS A 90 40.01 21.40 6.24
N VAL A 91 38.74 21.62 6.55
CA VAL A 91 37.60 21.24 5.72
C VAL A 91 36.72 22.44 5.46
N MET A 92 36.01 22.38 4.36
CA MET A 92 34.89 23.27 4.07
C MET A 92 33.60 22.42 3.90
N LEU A 93 32.47 23.05 4.04
CA LEU A 93 31.18 22.40 3.81
C LEU A 93 30.69 22.82 2.42
N GLU A 94 30.54 21.84 1.54
CA GLU A 94 30.18 22.02 0.13
C GLU A 94 29.00 21.17 -0.27
N PHE A 95 28.12 21.73 -1.07
CA PHE A 95 27.04 21.01 -1.77
C PHE A 95 26.76 21.72 -3.07
N SER A 96 27.15 21.13 -4.18
CA SER A 96 27.07 21.76 -5.51
C SER A 96 25.74 21.50 -6.21
N GLY A 97 25.38 22.33 -7.17
CA GLY A 97 24.21 22.07 -8.04
C GLY A 97 24.33 20.78 -8.82
N LYS A 98 25.57 20.39 -9.22
CA LYS A 98 25.80 19.07 -9.82
C LYS A 98 25.43 17.95 -8.87
N THR A 99 25.82 18.05 -7.59
CA THR A 99 25.51 17.06 -6.55
C THR A 99 24.02 17.06 -6.21
N LEU A 100 23.33 18.21 -6.22
CA LEU A 100 21.89 18.29 -6.04
C LEU A 100 21.14 17.58 -7.17
N VAL A 101 21.47 17.92 -8.42
CA VAL A 101 20.70 17.47 -9.59
C VAL A 101 20.93 16.01 -9.89
N ARG A 102 22.13 15.48 -9.64
CA ARG A 102 22.53 14.13 -10.04
C ARG A 102 23.43 13.46 -9.00
N GLY A 103 23.11 12.21 -8.67
CA GLY A 103 24.00 11.28 -7.96
C GLY A 103 24.38 10.10 -8.84
N GLU A 104 25.42 9.39 -8.44
CA GLU A 104 25.92 8.18 -9.11
C GLU A 104 26.07 7.03 -8.10
N PRO A 105 24.95 6.49 -7.56
CA PRO A 105 25.00 5.38 -6.61
C PRO A 105 25.41 4.08 -7.30
N ASP A 106 25.96 3.16 -6.52
CA ASP A 106 26.17 1.79 -6.95
C ASP A 106 24.80 1.04 -7.03
N ALA A 107 24.42 0.67 -8.25
CA ALA A 107 23.17 -0.04 -8.51
C ALA A 107 23.30 -1.58 -8.38
N SER A 108 24.52 -2.12 -8.13
CA SER A 108 24.78 -3.56 -8.18
C SER A 108 24.01 -4.34 -7.10
N SER A 109 23.72 -3.71 -5.96
CA SER A 109 23.00 -4.32 -4.84
C SER A 109 21.47 -4.28 -4.98
N LEU A 110 20.93 -3.54 -5.96
CA LEU A 110 19.50 -3.38 -6.14
C LEU A 110 18.96 -4.36 -7.17
N PRO A 111 17.78 -4.97 -6.94
CA PRO A 111 17.15 -5.86 -7.92
C PRO A 111 16.80 -5.07 -9.18
N ASN A 112 17.07 -5.65 -10.33
CA ASN A 112 16.84 -5.01 -11.63
C ASN A 112 16.14 -5.92 -12.65
N GLY A 113 15.81 -7.17 -12.30
CA GLY A 113 15.07 -8.10 -13.14
C GLY A 113 15.68 -8.32 -14.55
N GLY A 114 17.00 -8.15 -14.69
CA GLY A 114 17.70 -8.32 -15.96
C GLY A 114 17.83 -7.05 -16.82
N LEU A 115 17.39 -5.88 -16.34
CA LEU A 115 17.54 -4.60 -17.04
C LEU A 115 19.00 -4.12 -17.18
N ARG A 116 19.90 -4.70 -16.42
CA ARG A 116 21.34 -4.41 -16.53
C ARG A 116 22.16 -5.69 -16.46
N SER A 117 23.34 -5.65 -17.08
CA SER A 117 24.31 -6.73 -16.99
C SER A 117 24.93 -6.80 -15.59
N THR A 118 25.37 -7.99 -15.16
CA THR A 118 25.91 -8.22 -13.81
C THR A 118 27.15 -7.35 -13.51
N PHE A 119 27.94 -7.01 -14.52
CA PHE A 119 29.13 -6.16 -14.40
C PHE A 119 28.84 -4.66 -14.38
N GLU A 120 27.62 -4.23 -14.70
CA GLU A 120 27.22 -2.82 -14.67
C GLU A 120 26.84 -2.44 -13.24
N ALA A 121 27.64 -1.59 -12.61
CA ALA A 121 27.38 -1.15 -11.23
C ALA A 121 26.81 0.27 -11.15
N ARG A 122 27.02 1.10 -12.17
CA ARG A 122 26.62 2.51 -12.14
C ARG A 122 25.12 2.68 -12.35
N GLY A 123 24.50 3.47 -11.47
CA GLY A 123 23.16 4.02 -11.65
C GLY A 123 23.20 5.54 -11.51
N TYR A 124 22.08 6.19 -11.82
CA TYR A 124 21.92 7.62 -11.69
C TYR A 124 20.67 7.97 -10.89
N THR A 125 20.83 8.88 -9.92
CA THR A 125 19.69 9.56 -9.30
C THR A 125 19.51 10.91 -9.98
N ALA A 126 18.26 11.34 -10.13
CA ALA A 126 17.92 12.66 -10.66
C ALA A 126 16.96 13.36 -9.67
N TRP A 127 17.30 14.58 -9.27
CA TRP A 127 16.47 15.36 -8.37
C TRP A 127 15.07 15.58 -8.94
N ASP A 128 14.05 15.33 -8.10
CA ASP A 128 12.66 15.66 -8.37
C ASP A 128 12.29 16.98 -7.66
N PRO A 129 12.24 18.10 -8.36
CA PRO A 129 11.90 19.39 -7.77
C PRO A 129 10.41 19.52 -7.43
N THR A 130 9.55 18.57 -7.83
CA THR A 130 8.12 18.57 -7.52
C THR A 130 7.82 18.00 -6.14
N SER A 131 8.82 17.40 -5.47
CA SER A 131 8.76 16.95 -4.09
C SER A 131 9.83 17.68 -3.27
N PHE A 132 9.44 18.25 -2.13
CA PHE A 132 10.35 19.07 -1.34
C PHE A 132 11.40 18.22 -0.62
N ALA A 133 12.64 18.72 -0.60
CA ALA A 133 13.69 18.18 0.25
C ALA A 133 13.36 18.41 1.74
N PHE A 134 13.76 17.49 2.60
CA PHE A 134 13.42 17.51 4.01
C PHE A 134 14.61 17.06 4.87
N ILE A 135 14.56 17.35 6.16
CA ILE A 135 15.56 16.89 7.12
C ILE A 135 14.94 15.77 7.96
N LYS A 136 15.63 14.64 7.98
CA LYS A 136 15.36 13.50 8.84
C LYS A 136 16.63 13.19 9.62
N ASP A 137 16.51 13.11 10.94
CA ASP A 137 17.64 13.02 11.85
C ASP A 137 18.68 14.12 11.60
N ASP A 138 19.90 13.82 11.25
CA ASP A 138 20.98 14.74 10.93
C ASP A 138 21.28 14.87 9.42
N THR A 139 20.32 14.46 8.56
CA THR A 139 20.53 14.28 7.13
C THR A 139 19.51 15.06 6.30
N LEU A 140 20.00 15.80 5.31
CA LEU A 140 19.21 16.42 4.25
C LEU A 140 18.82 15.33 3.23
N CYS A 141 17.54 14.96 3.18
CA CYS A 141 16.98 14.01 2.23
C CYS A 141 16.44 14.73 1.00
N ILE A 142 16.93 14.35 -0.17
CA ILE A 142 16.58 14.95 -1.45
C ILE A 142 15.79 13.92 -2.25
N PRO A 143 14.46 14.14 -2.50
CA PRO A 143 13.67 13.21 -3.30
C PRO A 143 14.20 13.11 -4.73
N THR A 144 14.47 11.89 -5.19
CA THR A 144 15.05 11.64 -6.52
C THR A 144 14.37 10.48 -7.23
N ALA A 145 14.45 10.52 -8.55
CA ALA A 145 14.26 9.36 -9.41
C ALA A 145 15.56 8.54 -9.49
N PHE A 146 15.47 7.26 -9.87
CA PHE A 146 16.64 6.39 -10.03
C PHE A 146 16.55 5.55 -11.30
N CYS A 147 17.62 5.59 -12.10
CA CYS A 147 17.71 4.81 -13.34
C CYS A 147 19.04 4.06 -13.47
N SER A 148 19.05 3.06 -14.37
CA SER A 148 20.24 2.32 -14.74
C SER A 148 21.20 3.20 -15.56
N TYR A 149 22.40 2.67 -15.85
CA TYR A 149 23.34 3.28 -16.80
C TYR A 149 22.74 3.48 -18.19
N GLY A 150 21.88 2.57 -18.63
CA GLY A 150 21.16 2.64 -19.92
C GLY A 150 19.97 3.62 -19.92
N GLY A 151 19.54 4.12 -18.74
CA GLY A 151 18.43 5.04 -18.59
C GLY A 151 17.08 4.39 -18.25
N GLU A 152 17.02 3.05 -18.09
CA GLU A 152 15.82 2.36 -17.66
C GLU A 152 15.51 2.68 -16.21
N SER A 153 14.22 2.88 -15.91
CA SER A 153 13.74 3.15 -14.56
C SER A 153 13.92 1.94 -13.63
N LEU A 154 14.68 2.12 -12.55
CA LEU A 154 14.90 1.14 -11.49
C LEU A 154 14.18 1.51 -10.20
N ASP A 155 13.28 2.50 -10.25
CA ASP A 155 12.53 3.03 -9.13
C ASP A 155 11.02 2.96 -9.35
N LYS A 156 10.25 3.41 -8.37
CA LYS A 156 8.79 3.53 -8.43
C LYS A 156 8.32 4.94 -8.76
N LYS A 157 9.16 5.95 -8.55
CA LYS A 157 8.80 7.36 -8.74
C LYS A 157 8.77 7.74 -10.23
N THR A 158 9.75 7.32 -11.02
CA THR A 158 9.81 7.65 -12.45
C THR A 158 8.55 7.20 -13.21
N PRO A 159 8.08 5.94 -13.07
CA PRO A 159 6.84 5.53 -13.73
C PRO A 159 5.60 6.28 -13.23
N LEU A 160 5.56 6.61 -11.94
CA LEU A 160 4.46 7.40 -11.37
C LEU A 160 4.39 8.79 -12.00
N LEU A 161 5.52 9.50 -12.09
CA LEU A 161 5.61 10.81 -12.74
C LEU A 161 5.20 10.72 -14.21
N ARG A 162 5.72 9.75 -14.97
CA ARG A 162 5.32 9.51 -16.37
C ARG A 162 3.82 9.25 -16.51
N SER A 163 3.20 8.51 -15.59
CA SER A 163 1.77 8.23 -15.60
C SER A 163 0.92 9.48 -15.30
N MET A 164 1.40 10.35 -14.41
CA MET A 164 0.76 11.63 -14.12
C MET A 164 0.81 12.57 -15.33
N GLU A 165 1.93 12.61 -16.06
CA GLU A 165 2.06 13.35 -17.33
C GLU A 165 1.13 12.79 -18.42
N ALA A 166 0.93 11.46 -18.47
CA ALA A 166 0.00 10.84 -19.39
C ALA A 166 -1.44 11.27 -19.12
N VAL A 167 -1.87 11.28 -17.85
CA VAL A 167 -3.20 11.79 -17.46
C VAL A 167 -3.34 13.25 -17.80
N ASP A 168 -2.38 14.09 -17.43
CA ASP A 168 -2.36 15.53 -17.73
C ASP A 168 -2.60 15.80 -19.21
N LYS A 169 -1.80 15.16 -20.06
CA LYS A 169 -1.90 15.29 -21.52
C LYS A 169 -3.29 14.95 -22.05
N GLN A 170 -3.86 13.84 -21.64
CA GLN A 170 -5.13 13.36 -22.21
C GLN A 170 -6.33 14.09 -21.60
N ALA A 171 -6.29 14.40 -20.30
CA ALA A 171 -7.33 15.18 -19.65
C ALA A 171 -7.41 16.62 -20.20
N LEU A 172 -6.28 17.26 -20.47
CA LEU A 172 -6.26 18.58 -21.12
C LEU A 172 -6.87 18.56 -22.53
N ARG A 173 -6.67 17.48 -23.32
CA ARG A 173 -7.35 17.32 -24.61
C ARG A 173 -8.88 17.33 -24.43
N VAL A 174 -9.36 16.51 -23.49
CA VAL A 174 -10.81 16.44 -23.19
C VAL A 174 -11.34 17.78 -22.69
N LEU A 175 -10.68 18.44 -21.75
CA LEU A 175 -11.11 19.73 -21.19
C LEU A 175 -11.21 20.84 -22.27
N ARG A 176 -10.28 20.84 -23.22
CA ARG A 176 -10.32 21.78 -24.36
C ARG A 176 -11.55 21.58 -25.24
N LEU A 177 -12.02 20.35 -25.39
CA LEU A 177 -13.28 20.07 -26.12
C LEU A 177 -14.49 20.64 -25.38
N PHE A 178 -14.47 20.72 -24.06
CA PHE A 178 -15.47 21.45 -23.26
C PHE A 178 -15.28 22.98 -23.26
N GLY A 179 -14.29 23.50 -23.99
CA GLY A 179 -14.02 24.95 -24.07
C GLY A 179 -13.15 25.49 -22.94
N GLU A 180 -12.59 24.62 -22.08
CA GLU A 180 -11.78 25.02 -20.93
C GLU A 180 -10.30 25.24 -21.32
N ASN A 181 -10.06 26.29 -22.12
CA ASN A 181 -8.74 26.58 -22.67
C ASN A 181 -7.75 27.22 -21.67
N ASN A 182 -8.24 27.64 -20.50
CA ASN A 182 -7.43 28.31 -19.46
C ASN A 182 -6.80 27.31 -18.47
N VAL A 183 -7.20 26.04 -18.49
CA VAL A 183 -6.62 24.99 -17.65
C VAL A 183 -5.21 24.70 -18.15
N THR A 184 -4.24 24.83 -17.27
CA THR A 184 -2.81 24.68 -17.61
C THR A 184 -2.28 23.31 -17.27
N ARG A 185 -2.83 22.64 -16.26
CA ARG A 185 -2.40 21.34 -15.78
C ARG A 185 -3.53 20.54 -15.12
N VAL A 186 -3.50 19.23 -15.33
CA VAL A 186 -4.32 18.27 -14.60
C VAL A 186 -3.43 17.36 -13.77
N THR A 187 -3.76 17.19 -12.50
CA THR A 187 -2.97 16.40 -11.56
C THR A 187 -3.84 15.37 -10.85
N THR A 188 -3.33 14.16 -10.69
CA THR A 188 -3.97 13.17 -9.83
C THR A 188 -3.60 13.41 -8.37
N THR A 189 -4.58 13.26 -7.49
CA THR A 189 -4.42 13.44 -6.04
C THR A 189 -4.73 12.15 -5.30
N VAL A 190 -4.00 11.91 -4.21
CA VAL A 190 -4.13 10.70 -3.40
C VAL A 190 -4.06 11.03 -1.92
N GLY A 191 -4.95 10.38 -1.14
CA GLY A 191 -4.87 10.26 0.31
C GLY A 191 -4.91 8.79 0.69
N ALA A 192 -3.82 8.25 1.20
CA ALA A 192 -3.73 6.84 1.59
C ALA A 192 -3.96 6.71 3.10
N GLU A 193 -5.01 5.99 3.48
CA GLU A 193 -5.32 5.65 4.88
C GLU A 193 -4.45 4.46 5.29
N GLN A 194 -3.59 4.62 6.30
CA GLN A 194 -2.62 3.61 6.71
C GLN A 194 -3.10 2.86 7.93
N GLU A 195 -3.45 1.59 7.77
CA GLU A 195 -3.71 0.67 8.89
C GLU A 195 -2.42 0.00 9.37
N TYR A 196 -2.34 -0.29 10.67
CA TYR A 196 -1.18 -0.91 11.30
C TYR A 196 -1.53 -1.56 12.65
N PHE A 197 -0.67 -2.48 13.11
CA PHE A 197 -0.75 -3.06 14.45
C PHE A 197 0.34 -2.52 15.36
N LEU A 198 0.02 -2.36 16.66
CA LEU A 198 0.98 -2.04 17.71
C LEU A 198 1.01 -3.14 18.75
N ILE A 199 2.17 -3.73 18.98
CA ILE A 199 2.37 -4.71 20.05
C ILE A 199 3.53 -4.30 20.93
N ASP A 200 3.59 -4.85 22.14
CA ASP A 200 4.67 -4.63 23.08
C ASP A 200 5.99 -5.18 22.54
N LYS A 201 7.08 -4.41 22.65
CA LYS A 201 8.40 -4.76 22.14
C LYS A 201 8.99 -5.99 22.84
N GLU A 202 8.72 -6.19 24.12
CA GLU A 202 9.21 -7.36 24.85
C GLU A 202 8.55 -8.64 24.33
N VAL A 203 7.24 -8.60 24.07
CA VAL A 203 6.46 -9.72 23.50
C VAL A 203 6.92 -10.03 22.08
N TYR A 204 7.06 -8.99 21.23
CA TYR A 204 7.58 -9.11 19.85
C TYR A 204 8.95 -9.78 19.82
N ASN A 205 9.85 -9.41 20.74
CA ASN A 205 11.20 -9.94 20.78
C ASN A 205 11.30 -11.46 21.05
N LYS A 206 10.22 -12.06 21.58
CA LYS A 206 10.11 -13.50 21.81
C LYS A 206 9.57 -14.28 20.59
N ARG A 207 9.24 -13.60 19.49
CA ARG A 207 8.61 -14.19 18.29
C ARG A 207 9.54 -14.09 17.06
N PRO A 208 10.28 -15.17 16.70
CA PRO A 208 11.12 -15.17 15.50
C PRO A 208 10.36 -14.88 14.20
N ASP A 209 9.15 -15.40 14.06
CA ASP A 209 8.31 -15.19 12.90
C ASP A 209 7.90 -13.70 12.70
N LEU A 210 7.60 -12.98 13.77
CA LEU A 210 7.35 -11.54 13.66
C LEU A 210 8.61 -10.76 13.26
N LYS A 211 9.79 -11.16 13.76
CA LYS A 211 11.07 -10.52 13.41
C LYS A 211 11.49 -10.74 11.96
N LEU A 212 11.28 -11.95 11.44
CA LEU A 212 11.76 -12.35 10.12
C LEU A 212 10.70 -12.14 9.01
N CYS A 213 9.42 -12.29 9.35
CA CYS A 213 8.33 -12.31 8.38
C CYS A 213 7.28 -11.22 8.62
N ASN A 214 7.38 -10.42 9.68
CA ASN A 214 6.38 -9.42 10.11
C ASN A 214 4.97 -10.00 10.32
N ARG A 215 4.83 -11.33 10.41
CA ARG A 215 3.58 -12.03 10.67
C ARG A 215 3.80 -13.26 11.53
N THR A 216 2.76 -13.69 12.23
CA THR A 216 2.77 -14.95 12.96
C THR A 216 2.61 -16.12 11.99
N LEU A 217 3.55 -17.08 12.04
CA LEU A 217 3.49 -18.33 11.27
C LEU A 217 2.76 -19.43 12.04
N PHE A 218 2.72 -19.31 13.37
CA PHE A 218 1.99 -20.16 14.30
C PHE A 218 1.21 -19.29 15.29
N GLY A 219 0.13 -19.84 15.83
CA GLY A 219 -0.65 -19.23 16.89
C GLY A 219 -2.13 -19.54 16.78
N CYS A 220 -2.69 -20.13 17.84
CA CYS A 220 -4.11 -20.35 17.96
C CYS A 220 -4.85 -19.03 18.25
N ARG A 221 -6.13 -18.98 17.90
CA ARG A 221 -6.98 -17.81 18.15
C ARG A 221 -7.01 -17.46 19.63
N ALA A 222 -6.96 -16.17 19.96
CA ALA A 222 -7.25 -15.68 21.30
C ALA A 222 -8.69 -16.01 21.69
N ALA A 223 -8.93 -16.19 23.00
CA ALA A 223 -10.27 -16.40 23.52
C ALA A 223 -11.24 -15.24 23.24
N LYS A 224 -10.69 -14.03 23.11
CA LYS A 224 -11.38 -12.83 22.64
C LYS A 224 -10.63 -12.27 21.44
N GLY A 225 -11.33 -12.12 20.31
CA GLY A 225 -10.85 -11.40 19.12
C GLY A 225 -11.59 -10.07 18.96
N GLN A 226 -12.42 -9.97 17.94
CA GLN A 226 -13.20 -8.78 17.58
C GLN A 226 -14.73 -9.02 17.65
N GLU A 227 -15.17 -10.06 18.35
CA GLU A 227 -16.56 -10.53 18.38
C GLU A 227 -17.53 -9.52 18.99
N LEU A 228 -17.05 -8.61 19.83
CA LEU A 228 -17.88 -7.62 20.51
C LEU A 228 -17.88 -6.25 19.84
N ASP A 229 -17.13 -6.07 18.76
CA ASP A 229 -16.97 -4.79 18.04
C ASP A 229 -16.60 -3.60 18.96
N ASP A 230 -15.91 -3.89 20.08
CA ASP A 230 -15.65 -2.95 21.18
C ASP A 230 -14.30 -2.23 21.04
N HIS A 231 -13.51 -2.49 20.00
CA HIS A 231 -12.22 -1.85 19.79
C HIS A 231 -12.33 -0.59 18.90
N TYR A 232 -13.04 -0.66 17.79
CA TYR A 232 -13.14 0.44 16.81
C TYR A 232 -13.61 1.76 17.44
N PHE A 233 -14.70 1.75 18.18
CA PHE A 233 -15.23 2.92 18.91
C PHE A 233 -14.69 3.04 20.33
N GLY A 234 -13.77 2.16 20.72
CA GLY A 234 -13.20 2.16 22.07
C GLY A 234 -12.26 3.35 22.29
N LYS A 235 -12.04 3.67 23.57
CA LYS A 235 -11.05 4.68 23.95
C LYS A 235 -9.65 4.23 23.52
N ILE A 236 -8.90 5.12 22.89
CA ILE A 236 -7.47 4.91 22.61
C ILE A 236 -6.74 4.76 23.94
N LYS A 237 -5.99 3.68 24.11
CA LYS A 237 -5.23 3.39 25.32
C LYS A 237 -4.14 4.43 25.57
N PRO A 238 -3.80 4.75 26.83
CA PRO A 238 -2.89 5.86 27.15
C PRO A 238 -1.53 5.79 26.45
N ARG A 239 -0.90 4.60 26.41
CA ARG A 239 0.40 4.39 25.75
C ARG A 239 0.30 4.57 24.23
N VAL A 240 -0.76 4.06 23.61
CA VAL A 240 -1.06 4.27 22.19
C VAL A 240 -1.34 5.73 21.89
N SER A 241 -2.09 6.43 22.75
CA SER A 241 -2.36 7.86 22.60
C SER A 241 -1.10 8.72 22.66
N ALA A 242 -0.14 8.37 23.53
CA ALA A 242 1.16 9.05 23.62
C ALA A 242 1.98 8.84 22.33
N TYR A 243 2.03 7.61 21.85
CA TYR A 243 2.65 7.27 20.56
C TYR A 243 2.03 8.05 19.39
N MET A 244 0.70 8.00 19.26
CA MET A 244 0.00 8.69 18.17
C MET A 244 0.20 10.21 18.22
N LYS A 245 0.34 10.79 19.41
CA LYS A 245 0.63 12.22 19.57
C LYS A 245 2.03 12.55 19.05
N GLU A 246 3.05 11.79 19.46
CA GLU A 246 4.41 12.02 19.00
C GLU A 246 4.54 11.78 17.49
N LEU A 247 3.89 10.73 16.97
CA LEU A 247 3.84 10.46 15.54
C LEU A 247 3.27 11.64 14.75
N ASP A 248 2.15 12.22 15.19
CA ASP A 248 1.58 13.42 14.54
C ASP A 248 2.58 14.58 14.55
N GLU A 249 3.25 14.84 15.67
CA GLU A 249 4.21 15.93 15.79
C GLU A 249 5.41 15.73 14.84
N GLU A 250 5.96 14.52 14.72
CA GLU A 250 7.04 14.20 13.79
C GLU A 250 6.59 14.34 12.32
N LEU A 251 5.41 13.84 11.98
CA LEU A 251 4.84 13.97 10.64
C LEU A 251 4.57 15.44 10.26
N TRP A 252 4.04 16.23 11.19
CA TRP A 252 3.81 17.66 10.93
C TRP A 252 5.11 18.44 10.70
N LYS A 253 6.20 18.12 11.40
CA LYS A 253 7.53 18.70 11.13
C LYS A 253 7.98 18.43 9.69
N LEU A 254 7.66 17.25 9.16
CA LEU A 254 7.93 16.84 7.77
C LEU A 254 6.88 17.37 6.77
N GLY A 255 5.96 18.26 7.19
CA GLY A 255 4.94 18.83 6.32
C GLY A 255 3.83 17.86 5.90
N ILE A 256 3.75 16.70 6.54
CA ILE A 256 2.73 15.68 6.25
C ILE A 256 1.46 16.02 7.03
N LEU A 257 0.35 16.17 6.31
CA LEU A 257 -0.95 16.53 6.86
C LEU A 257 -1.67 15.33 7.47
N SER A 258 -1.06 14.66 8.47
CA SER A 258 -1.77 13.65 9.27
C SER A 258 -2.93 14.32 9.99
N LYS A 259 -4.15 13.79 9.83
CA LYS A 259 -5.37 14.44 10.34
C LYS A 259 -6.19 13.54 11.23
N THR A 260 -6.40 12.30 10.84
CA THR A 260 -7.29 11.38 11.52
C THR A 260 -6.51 10.20 12.08
N LYS A 261 -6.81 9.80 13.30
CA LYS A 261 -6.27 8.62 13.97
C LYS A 261 -7.35 8.00 14.85
N HIS A 262 -7.47 6.69 14.79
CA HIS A 262 -8.42 5.94 15.61
C HIS A 262 -7.99 4.47 15.74
N ASN A 263 -8.73 3.72 16.57
CA ASN A 263 -8.62 2.28 16.62
C ASN A 263 -9.30 1.66 15.40
N GLU A 264 -8.79 0.54 14.92
CA GLU A 264 -9.43 -0.33 13.95
C GLU A 264 -10.19 -1.49 14.62
N THR A 265 -10.87 -2.32 13.81
CA THR A 265 -11.77 -3.37 14.32
C THR A 265 -11.01 -4.45 15.09
N ALA A 266 -9.83 -4.88 14.62
CA ALA A 266 -9.04 -5.90 15.30
C ALA A 266 -8.36 -5.35 16.57
N PRO A 267 -8.24 -6.15 17.64
CA PRO A 267 -7.47 -5.73 18.81
C PRO A 267 -6.02 -5.39 18.42
N ALA A 268 -5.47 -4.33 19.03
CA ALA A 268 -4.16 -3.77 18.75
C ALA A 268 -3.98 -3.17 17.34
N GLN A 269 -5.05 -3.02 16.56
CA GLN A 269 -5.04 -2.40 15.24
C GLN A 269 -5.48 -0.93 15.31
N HIS A 270 -4.84 -0.11 14.50
CA HIS A 270 -5.06 1.34 14.45
C HIS A 270 -4.94 1.84 13.01
N GLU A 271 -5.44 3.06 12.76
CA GLU A 271 -5.34 3.73 11.47
C GLU A 271 -4.87 5.17 11.62
N LEU A 272 -4.15 5.64 10.60
CA LEU A 272 -3.80 7.03 10.38
C LEU A 272 -4.22 7.43 8.96
N ALA A 273 -4.98 8.53 8.85
CA ALA A 273 -5.40 9.07 7.55
C ALA A 273 -4.89 10.50 7.35
N PRO A 274 -4.04 10.75 6.33
CA PRO A 274 -3.60 12.09 5.95
C PRO A 274 -4.63 12.78 5.05
N ILE A 275 -4.53 14.11 4.96
CA ILE A 275 -5.20 14.86 3.89
C ILE A 275 -4.49 14.52 2.56
N PHE A 276 -5.27 14.42 1.49
CA PHE A 276 -4.76 14.14 0.14
C PHE A 276 -3.82 15.24 -0.39
N THR A 277 -2.91 14.85 -1.24
CA THR A 277 -2.03 15.74 -2.02
C THR A 277 -1.77 15.15 -3.39
N SER A 278 -0.90 15.75 -4.22
CA SER A 278 -0.54 15.16 -5.53
C SER A 278 -0.02 13.75 -5.37
N ALA A 279 -0.34 12.86 -6.29
CA ALA A 279 -0.02 11.43 -6.18
C ALA A 279 1.48 11.17 -5.95
N ASN A 280 2.37 11.99 -6.53
CA ASN A 280 3.81 11.92 -6.32
C ASN A 280 4.18 12.25 -4.86
N VAL A 281 3.74 13.39 -4.35
CA VAL A 281 4.02 13.82 -2.96
C VAL A 281 3.34 12.88 -1.96
N ALA A 282 2.11 12.43 -2.22
CA ALA A 282 1.42 11.46 -1.38
C ALA A 282 2.18 10.13 -1.25
N THR A 283 2.84 9.71 -2.33
CA THR A 283 3.66 8.50 -2.34
C THR A 283 4.90 8.67 -1.47
N ASP A 284 5.61 9.78 -1.57
CA ASP A 284 6.76 10.10 -0.71
C ASP A 284 6.32 10.20 0.76
N HIS A 285 5.23 10.91 1.02
CA HIS A 285 4.65 11.04 2.37
C HIS A 285 4.26 9.67 2.97
N ASN A 286 3.67 8.77 2.18
CA ASN A 286 3.30 7.44 2.69
C ASN A 286 4.53 6.61 3.09
N GLN A 287 5.65 6.70 2.35
CA GLN A 287 6.89 6.06 2.74
C GLN A 287 7.44 6.62 4.07
N LEU A 288 7.42 7.94 4.22
CA LEU A 288 7.82 8.58 5.47
C LEU A 288 6.90 8.24 6.64
N ILE A 289 5.58 8.18 6.41
CA ILE A 289 4.60 7.74 7.42
C ILE A 289 4.96 6.33 7.91
N MET A 290 5.19 5.38 7.00
CA MET A 290 5.53 4.00 7.36
C MET A 290 6.84 3.90 8.15
N GLU A 291 7.83 4.71 7.82
CA GLU A 291 9.10 4.78 8.52
C GLU A 291 8.94 5.39 9.92
N MET A 292 8.28 6.56 10.00
CA MET A 292 8.05 7.24 11.28
C MET A 292 7.18 6.42 12.23
N MET A 293 6.19 5.68 11.73
CA MET A 293 5.40 4.76 12.56
C MET A 293 6.28 3.75 13.29
N LYS A 294 7.28 3.18 12.62
CA LYS A 294 8.21 2.22 13.23
C LYS A 294 9.16 2.90 14.21
N THR A 295 9.73 4.03 13.81
CA THR A 295 10.71 4.78 14.62
C THR A 295 10.08 5.29 15.92
N VAL A 296 8.89 5.89 15.85
CA VAL A 296 8.18 6.40 17.04
C VAL A 296 7.68 5.25 17.92
N ALA A 297 7.22 4.13 17.33
CA ALA A 297 6.82 2.96 18.12
C ALA A 297 7.98 2.43 18.98
N ASP A 298 9.19 2.39 18.42
CA ASP A 298 10.40 1.96 19.14
C ASP A 298 10.71 2.84 20.37
N ARG A 299 10.49 4.16 20.25
CA ARG A 299 10.65 5.11 21.37
C ARG A 299 9.64 4.90 22.51
N HIS A 300 8.50 4.27 22.21
CA HIS A 300 7.44 3.93 23.18
C HIS A 300 7.47 2.47 23.64
N ASP A 301 8.58 1.75 23.45
CA ASP A 301 8.72 0.32 23.77
C ASP A 301 7.63 -0.55 23.09
N MET A 302 7.20 -0.14 21.90
CA MET A 302 6.26 -0.86 21.04
C MET A 302 6.90 -1.17 19.68
N VAL A 303 6.28 -2.07 18.94
CA VAL A 303 6.63 -2.34 17.55
C VAL A 303 5.40 -2.11 16.67
N CYS A 304 5.57 -1.29 15.64
CA CYS A 304 4.59 -1.11 14.60
C CYS A 304 4.75 -2.17 13.52
N ILE A 305 3.73 -2.99 13.34
CA ILE A 305 3.71 -4.03 12.32
C ILE A 305 2.92 -3.52 11.12
N LEU A 306 3.62 -3.35 10.01
CA LEU A 306 3.07 -3.04 8.70
C LEU A 306 3.10 -4.31 7.86
N HIS A 307 2.06 -5.11 7.98
CA HIS A 307 1.86 -6.35 7.23
C HIS A 307 0.37 -6.57 6.98
N GLU A 308 0.01 -7.18 5.87
CA GLU A 308 -1.37 -7.36 5.42
C GLU A 308 -2.17 -8.30 6.33
N LYS A 309 -1.53 -9.35 6.87
CA LYS A 309 -2.18 -10.35 7.75
C LYS A 309 -1.21 -10.81 8.84
N PRO A 310 -0.94 -9.96 9.87
CA PRO A 310 0.00 -10.33 10.93
C PRO A 310 -0.52 -11.45 11.82
N PHE A 311 -1.85 -11.51 12.01
CA PHE A 311 -2.52 -12.47 12.89
C PHE A 311 -3.65 -13.17 12.16
N GLU A 312 -3.72 -14.50 12.28
CA GLU A 312 -4.80 -15.29 11.69
C GLU A 312 -6.09 -15.15 12.48
N GLY A 313 -7.23 -15.20 11.79
CA GLY A 313 -8.55 -15.22 12.42
C GLY A 313 -9.09 -13.87 12.91
N ILE A 314 -8.38 -12.76 12.69
CA ILE A 314 -8.85 -11.39 12.88
C ILE A 314 -8.59 -10.58 11.61
N ASN A 315 -9.08 -9.33 11.53
CA ASN A 315 -8.87 -8.47 10.36
C ASN A 315 -7.38 -8.27 10.06
N GLY A 316 -7.07 -8.15 8.78
CA GLY A 316 -5.77 -7.72 8.30
C GLY A 316 -5.67 -6.21 8.16
N SER A 317 -4.49 -5.70 7.79
CA SER A 317 -4.24 -4.28 7.56
C SER A 317 -4.00 -3.96 6.09
N GLY A 318 -4.60 -2.89 5.62
CA GLY A 318 -4.47 -2.38 4.27
C GLY A 318 -4.12 -0.90 4.22
N LYS A 319 -4.32 -0.34 3.02
CA LYS A 319 -4.36 1.09 2.75
C LYS A 319 -5.54 1.36 1.83
N HIS A 320 -6.41 2.27 2.24
CA HIS A 320 -7.44 2.74 1.33
C HIS A 320 -6.88 3.89 0.49
N ASN A 321 -6.70 3.66 -0.79
CA ASN A 321 -6.13 4.63 -1.73
C ASN A 321 -7.24 5.52 -2.28
N ASN A 322 -7.46 6.67 -1.64
CA ASN A 322 -8.43 7.67 -2.07
C ASN A 322 -7.84 8.47 -3.23
N TRP A 323 -8.32 8.24 -4.45
CA TRP A 323 -7.82 8.81 -5.69
C TRP A 323 -8.83 9.76 -6.32
N ALA A 324 -8.36 10.91 -6.81
CA ALA A 324 -9.13 11.86 -7.59
C ALA A 324 -8.26 12.53 -8.66
N ILE A 325 -8.89 13.33 -9.53
CA ILE A 325 -8.23 14.08 -10.61
C ILE A 325 -8.66 15.55 -10.53
N CYS A 326 -7.69 16.46 -10.53
CA CYS A 326 -7.93 17.88 -10.29
C CYS A 326 -7.27 18.74 -11.38
N GLU A 327 -7.97 19.77 -11.83
CA GLU A 327 -7.41 20.82 -12.68
C GLU A 327 -6.77 21.93 -11.85
N ASP A 328 -5.58 22.36 -12.24
CA ASP A 328 -4.79 23.44 -11.60
C ASP A 328 -4.71 23.32 -10.06
N ASN A 329 -4.82 22.11 -9.51
CA ASN A 329 -4.89 21.78 -8.07
C ASN A 329 -6.06 22.48 -7.33
N LYS A 330 -7.14 22.82 -8.01
CA LYS A 330 -8.27 23.58 -7.45
C LYS A 330 -9.62 22.89 -7.62
N ILE A 331 -9.94 22.45 -8.84
CA ILE A 331 -11.25 21.90 -9.16
C ILE A 331 -11.13 20.39 -9.35
N ASN A 332 -11.86 19.64 -8.56
CA ASN A 332 -11.93 18.19 -8.66
C ASN A 332 -12.90 17.81 -9.78
N LEU A 333 -12.38 17.15 -10.82
CA LEU A 333 -13.17 16.71 -11.99
C LEU A 333 -14.15 15.57 -11.69
N LEU A 334 -13.98 14.91 -10.52
CA LEU A 334 -14.90 13.89 -10.00
C LEU A 334 -15.94 14.48 -9.02
N ASN A 335 -16.03 15.79 -8.92
CA ASN A 335 -17.10 16.43 -8.13
C ASN A 335 -18.37 16.52 -8.97
N PRO A 336 -19.46 15.83 -8.57
CA PRO A 336 -20.74 15.84 -9.31
C PRO A 336 -21.42 17.21 -9.35
N GLY A 337 -21.13 18.09 -8.36
CA GLY A 337 -21.85 19.33 -8.16
C GLY A 337 -23.28 19.09 -7.64
N ASP A 338 -24.12 20.13 -7.73
CA ASP A 338 -25.49 20.09 -7.21
C ASP A 338 -26.47 19.33 -8.14
N SER A 339 -26.12 19.14 -9.40
CA SER A 339 -26.92 18.46 -10.42
C SER A 339 -26.06 17.46 -11.22
N PRO A 340 -25.77 16.27 -10.65
CA PRO A 340 -24.89 15.28 -11.28
C PRO A 340 -25.33 14.86 -12.68
N SER A 341 -26.66 14.73 -12.91
CA SER A 341 -27.22 14.30 -14.19
C SER A 341 -27.02 15.31 -15.34
N GLN A 342 -26.80 16.57 -15.00
CA GLN A 342 -26.56 17.65 -15.95
C GLN A 342 -25.09 17.99 -16.14
N ASN A 343 -24.22 17.47 -15.29
CA ASN A 343 -22.78 17.70 -15.35
C ASN A 343 -22.12 16.70 -16.33
N THR A 344 -22.25 16.95 -17.63
CA THR A 344 -21.75 16.08 -18.70
C THR A 344 -20.24 15.87 -18.60
N ARG A 345 -19.47 16.89 -18.19
CA ARG A 345 -18.02 16.78 -17.96
C ARG A 345 -17.72 15.74 -16.85
N PHE A 346 -18.38 15.87 -15.70
CA PHE A 346 -18.25 14.90 -14.61
C PHE A 346 -18.63 13.49 -15.07
N LEU A 347 -19.75 13.33 -15.77
CA LEU A 347 -20.22 12.03 -16.27
C LEU A 347 -19.21 11.41 -17.24
N LEU A 348 -18.54 12.21 -18.09
CA LEU A 348 -17.52 11.70 -19.00
C LEU A 348 -16.28 11.21 -18.24
N PHE A 349 -15.80 11.97 -17.22
CA PHE A 349 -14.65 11.55 -16.43
C PHE A 349 -14.94 10.30 -15.59
N ILE A 350 -16.11 10.18 -14.96
CA ILE A 350 -16.55 8.96 -14.27
C ILE A 350 -16.60 7.77 -15.25
N THR A 351 -17.15 7.99 -16.45
CA THR A 351 -17.23 6.95 -17.48
C THR A 351 -15.83 6.49 -17.92
N ALA A 352 -14.87 7.42 -18.01
CA ALA A 352 -13.47 7.07 -18.30
C ALA A 352 -12.86 6.18 -17.21
N VAL A 353 -13.15 6.45 -15.93
CA VAL A 353 -12.71 5.61 -14.82
C VAL A 353 -13.35 4.21 -14.89
N ILE A 354 -14.66 4.12 -15.13
CA ILE A 354 -15.37 2.84 -15.26
C ILE A 354 -14.77 2.00 -16.38
N LYS A 355 -14.56 2.60 -17.55
CA LYS A 355 -13.92 1.93 -18.69
C LYS A 355 -12.50 1.46 -18.35
N ALA A 356 -11.68 2.33 -17.73
CA ALA A 356 -10.29 2.02 -17.36
C ALA A 356 -10.21 0.84 -16.41
N VAL A 357 -11.05 0.83 -15.37
CA VAL A 357 -11.05 -0.23 -14.36
C VAL A 357 -11.55 -1.55 -14.95
N ASP A 358 -12.58 -1.53 -15.81
CA ASP A 358 -13.08 -2.75 -16.47
C ASP A 358 -12.07 -3.32 -17.47
N ASP A 359 -11.45 -2.47 -18.28
CA ASP A 359 -10.47 -2.90 -19.28
C ASP A 359 -9.18 -3.43 -18.66
N TYR A 360 -8.74 -2.92 -17.50
CA TYR A 360 -7.44 -3.22 -16.89
C TYR A 360 -7.54 -3.75 -15.46
N GLN A 361 -8.63 -4.44 -15.11
CA GLN A 361 -8.86 -4.99 -13.77
C GLN A 361 -7.79 -6.01 -13.35
N GLU A 362 -7.29 -6.83 -14.28
CA GLU A 362 -6.21 -7.79 -14.02
C GLU A 362 -4.94 -7.06 -13.57
N LEU A 363 -4.64 -5.95 -14.21
CA LEU A 363 -3.47 -5.13 -13.93
C LEU A 363 -3.59 -4.40 -12.58
N LEU A 364 -4.80 -3.90 -12.28
CA LEU A 364 -5.08 -3.34 -10.95
C LEU A 364 -4.94 -4.39 -9.85
N ARG A 365 -5.40 -5.63 -10.07
CA ARG A 365 -5.16 -6.73 -9.13
C ARG A 365 -3.66 -7.05 -9.01
N ALA A 366 -2.92 -7.03 -10.11
CA ALA A 366 -1.47 -7.24 -10.10
C ALA A 366 -0.70 -6.14 -9.34
N SER A 367 -1.23 -4.91 -9.31
CA SER A 367 -0.60 -3.80 -8.57
C SER A 367 -0.51 -4.05 -7.07
N VAL A 368 -1.44 -4.81 -6.52
CA VAL A 368 -1.58 -5.12 -5.09
C VAL A 368 -1.19 -6.56 -4.74
N ALA A 369 -0.57 -7.27 -5.69
CA ALA A 369 -0.22 -8.68 -5.56
C ALA A 369 1.05 -8.86 -4.72
N THR A 370 0.91 -9.42 -3.52
CA THR A 370 1.98 -9.82 -2.60
C THR A 370 1.57 -11.08 -1.84
N ALA A 371 2.54 -11.82 -1.32
CA ALA A 371 2.28 -13.00 -0.50
C ALA A 371 1.42 -12.70 0.75
N GLY A 372 1.65 -11.54 1.38
CA GLY A 372 0.86 -11.08 2.51
C GLY A 372 -0.57 -10.74 2.12
N ASN A 373 -0.76 -10.05 0.99
CA ASN A 373 -2.08 -9.61 0.55
C ASN A 373 -2.95 -10.76 0.03
N ASP A 374 -2.36 -11.82 -0.52
CA ASP A 374 -3.10 -13.05 -0.88
C ASP A 374 -3.78 -13.69 0.34
N ARG A 375 -3.22 -13.50 1.56
CA ARG A 375 -3.80 -13.98 2.82
C ARG A 375 -4.85 -13.03 3.41
N ARG A 376 -4.84 -11.76 3.00
CA ARG A 376 -5.78 -10.73 3.48
C ARG A 376 -7.04 -10.65 2.63
N LEU A 377 -6.92 -10.66 1.30
CA LEU A 377 -8.04 -10.45 0.38
C LEU A 377 -9.11 -11.53 0.54
N GLY A 378 -10.38 -11.08 0.62
CA GLY A 378 -11.54 -11.95 0.83
C GLY A 378 -11.74 -12.41 2.28
N ALA A 379 -10.97 -11.89 3.24
CA ALA A 379 -11.08 -12.23 4.66
C ALA A 379 -11.27 -10.96 5.52
N GLY A 380 -12.22 -11.01 6.44
CA GLY A 380 -12.55 -9.87 7.31
C GLY A 380 -13.12 -8.69 6.52
N GLU A 381 -12.56 -7.49 6.67
CA GLU A 381 -12.98 -6.28 5.97
C GLU A 381 -12.27 -6.05 4.62
N ALA A 382 -11.39 -6.96 4.22
CA ALA A 382 -10.70 -6.86 2.95
C ALA A 382 -11.59 -7.30 1.78
N PRO A 383 -11.62 -6.56 0.67
CA PRO A 383 -12.42 -6.92 -0.50
C PRO A 383 -11.93 -8.25 -1.13
N PRO A 384 -12.80 -8.95 -1.86
CA PRO A 384 -12.41 -10.16 -2.60
C PRO A 384 -11.47 -9.82 -3.76
N ALA A 385 -10.80 -10.86 -4.30
CA ALA A 385 -9.86 -10.72 -5.41
C ALA A 385 -10.51 -10.35 -6.77
N VAL A 386 -11.83 -10.28 -6.84
CA VAL A 386 -12.59 -9.82 -8.01
C VAL A 386 -12.83 -8.32 -7.91
N ILE A 387 -12.38 -7.56 -8.90
CA ILE A 387 -12.60 -6.13 -8.92
C ILE A 387 -14.02 -5.82 -9.41
N SER A 388 -14.71 -4.96 -8.67
CA SER A 388 -15.98 -4.34 -9.05
C SER A 388 -16.01 -2.88 -8.61
N ILE A 389 -16.87 -2.10 -9.21
CA ILE A 389 -17.04 -0.68 -8.90
C ILE A 389 -18.38 -0.47 -8.19
N PHE A 390 -18.33 0.17 -7.02
CA PHE A 390 -19.51 0.74 -6.38
C PHE A 390 -19.70 2.18 -6.82
N LEU A 391 -20.88 2.52 -7.34
CA LEU A 391 -21.23 3.89 -7.73
C LEU A 391 -22.28 4.53 -6.81
N GLY A 392 -23.03 3.70 -6.09
CA GLY A 392 -24.19 4.11 -5.33
C GLY A 392 -25.47 4.25 -6.18
N ASP A 393 -26.60 4.46 -5.49
CA ASP A 393 -27.92 4.41 -6.10
C ASP A 393 -28.14 5.53 -7.10
N GLU A 394 -27.68 6.75 -6.79
CA GLU A 394 -27.94 7.93 -7.62
C GLU A 394 -27.21 7.86 -8.96
N LEU A 395 -25.89 7.62 -8.97
CA LEU A 395 -25.14 7.52 -10.22
C LEU A 395 -25.57 6.32 -11.04
N THR A 396 -25.90 5.21 -10.41
CA THR A 396 -26.44 4.03 -11.09
C THR A 396 -27.75 4.37 -11.80
N ALA A 397 -28.66 5.05 -11.11
CA ALA A 397 -29.94 5.46 -11.71
C ALA A 397 -29.76 6.49 -12.84
N ILE A 398 -28.78 7.39 -12.73
CA ILE A 398 -28.44 8.35 -13.80
C ILE A 398 -27.93 7.58 -15.03
N PHE A 399 -27.01 6.64 -14.87
CA PHE A 399 -26.50 5.85 -16.00
C PHE A 399 -27.56 4.93 -16.62
N GLU A 400 -28.43 4.34 -15.81
CA GLU A 400 -29.57 3.55 -16.33
C GLU A 400 -30.56 4.40 -17.13
N ALA A 401 -30.85 5.63 -16.68
CA ALA A 401 -31.71 6.57 -17.40
C ALA A 401 -31.06 7.00 -18.74
N LEU A 402 -29.75 7.29 -18.72
CA LEU A 402 -29.02 7.62 -19.95
C LEU A 402 -28.99 6.44 -20.93
N GLU A 403 -28.84 5.22 -20.48
CA GLU A 403 -28.86 4.03 -21.34
C GLU A 403 -30.23 3.85 -22.02
N LYS A 404 -31.30 4.11 -21.28
CA LYS A 404 -32.68 4.03 -21.80
C LYS A 404 -33.08 5.23 -22.65
N GLY A 405 -32.30 6.32 -22.66
CA GLY A 405 -32.64 7.59 -23.30
C GLY A 405 -33.74 8.36 -22.55
N GLU A 406 -33.85 8.14 -21.24
CA GLU A 406 -34.83 8.77 -20.37
C GLU A 406 -34.22 9.94 -19.61
N LEU A 407 -35.00 10.93 -19.21
CA LEU A 407 -34.55 12.00 -18.33
C LEU A 407 -34.53 11.51 -16.88
N TYR A 408 -33.38 11.57 -16.23
CA TYR A 408 -33.30 11.31 -14.82
C TYR A 408 -33.99 12.40 -14.01
N LYS A 409 -34.88 12.00 -13.09
CA LYS A 409 -35.53 12.94 -12.16
C LYS A 409 -34.69 13.04 -10.91
N GLU A 410 -34.05 14.18 -10.73
CA GLU A 410 -33.21 14.45 -9.53
C GLU A 410 -34.01 14.21 -8.25
N ARG A 411 -33.41 13.47 -7.35
CA ARG A 411 -33.92 13.32 -5.97
C ARG A 411 -33.63 14.62 -5.22
N LYS A 412 -34.66 15.26 -4.68
CA LYS A 412 -34.43 16.40 -3.78
C LYS A 412 -33.73 15.92 -2.54
N PRO A 413 -32.66 16.61 -2.07
CA PRO A 413 -32.06 16.30 -0.79
C PRO A 413 -33.16 16.28 0.28
N SER A 414 -33.22 15.20 1.06
CA SER A 414 -34.09 15.11 2.23
C SER A 414 -33.27 15.34 3.48
N ASP A 415 -33.86 16.04 4.46
CA ASP A 415 -33.25 16.14 5.77
C ASP A 415 -33.51 14.87 6.57
N LEU A 416 -32.45 14.35 7.19
CA LEU A 416 -32.55 13.26 8.16
C LEU A 416 -33.03 13.82 9.50
N GLU A 417 -34.21 13.42 9.93
CA GLU A 417 -34.74 13.76 11.26
C GLU A 417 -34.42 12.64 12.24
N ILE A 418 -33.48 12.91 13.17
CA ILE A 418 -33.05 11.95 14.20
C ILE A 418 -34.12 11.76 15.29
N GLY A 419 -35.19 12.57 15.26
CA GLY A 419 -36.31 12.42 16.18
C GLY A 419 -36.18 13.09 17.56
N ALA A 420 -35.03 13.72 17.85
CA ALA A 420 -34.82 14.50 19.06
C ALA A 420 -34.79 16.00 18.75
N ARG A 421 -35.65 16.80 19.40
CA ARG A 421 -35.81 18.24 19.12
C ARG A 421 -34.54 19.08 19.26
N VAL A 422 -33.59 18.63 20.08
CA VAL A 422 -32.31 19.30 20.33
C VAL A 422 -31.25 19.01 19.29
N LEU A 423 -31.46 18.02 18.43
CA LEU A 423 -30.51 17.64 17.40
C LEU A 423 -30.79 18.42 16.11
N PRO A 424 -29.72 18.85 15.41
CA PRO A 424 -29.89 19.51 14.12
C PRO A 424 -30.45 18.53 13.09
N LYS A 425 -31.19 19.06 12.13
CA LYS A 425 -31.50 18.32 10.89
C LYS A 425 -30.23 18.18 10.08
N LEU A 426 -29.96 16.99 9.59
CA LEU A 426 -28.78 16.67 8.79
C LEU A 426 -29.21 16.45 7.33
N PRO A 427 -28.51 17.03 6.36
CA PRO A 427 -28.74 16.65 4.97
C PRO A 427 -28.43 15.16 4.80
N GLN A 428 -29.34 14.42 4.21
CA GLN A 428 -29.14 13.02 3.89
C GLN A 428 -28.32 12.90 2.62
N ASP A 429 -27.19 12.17 2.69
CA ASP A 429 -26.45 11.81 1.49
C ASP A 429 -27.31 10.92 0.57
N THR A 430 -27.16 11.10 -0.73
CA THR A 430 -27.95 10.36 -1.74
C THR A 430 -27.54 8.89 -1.86
N THR A 431 -26.35 8.53 -1.36
CA THR A 431 -25.82 7.16 -1.37
C THR A 431 -25.05 6.86 -0.08
N ASP A 432 -25.16 5.62 0.39
CA ASP A 432 -24.33 5.10 1.47
C ASP A 432 -22.99 4.55 0.91
N ARG A 433 -21.97 4.39 1.76
CA ARG A 433 -20.70 3.78 1.40
C ARG A 433 -20.80 2.26 1.41
N ASN A 434 -20.30 1.60 0.36
CA ASN A 434 -20.19 0.15 0.35
C ASN A 434 -18.81 -0.28 0.86
N ARG A 435 -18.74 -0.74 2.11
CA ARG A 435 -17.50 -1.20 2.76
C ARG A 435 -16.92 -2.47 2.13
N THR A 436 -17.70 -3.22 1.35
CA THR A 436 -17.27 -4.49 0.76
C THR A 436 -16.69 -4.34 -0.65
N SER A 437 -16.91 -3.20 -1.30
CA SER A 437 -16.45 -2.97 -2.68
C SER A 437 -14.94 -2.74 -2.74
N PRO A 438 -14.22 -3.38 -3.67
CA PRO A 438 -12.81 -3.16 -3.89
C PRO A 438 -12.48 -1.78 -4.47
N PHE A 439 -13.41 -1.18 -5.23
CA PHE A 439 -13.25 0.12 -5.86
C PHE A 439 -14.57 0.90 -5.74
N ALA A 440 -14.62 1.90 -4.87
CA ALA A 440 -15.85 2.59 -4.52
C ALA A 440 -15.79 4.09 -4.82
N PHE A 441 -16.83 4.63 -5.48
CA PHE A 441 -17.04 6.07 -5.58
C PHE A 441 -17.61 6.59 -4.26
N THR A 442 -16.95 7.58 -3.65
CA THR A 442 -17.31 8.12 -2.33
C THR A 442 -17.67 9.60 -2.39
N GLY A 443 -18.44 9.99 -3.42
CA GLY A 443 -19.00 11.32 -3.60
C GLY A 443 -18.17 12.24 -4.50
N ASN A 444 -16.85 12.25 -4.41
CA ASN A 444 -15.99 13.07 -5.26
C ASN A 444 -14.60 12.46 -5.52
N LYS A 445 -14.44 11.19 -5.21
CA LYS A 445 -13.20 10.42 -5.38
C LYS A 445 -13.52 8.94 -5.45
N PHE A 446 -12.57 8.17 -5.93
CA PHE A 446 -12.59 6.71 -5.84
C PHE A 446 -11.67 6.22 -4.74
N GLU A 447 -12.13 5.26 -3.98
CA GLU A 447 -11.41 4.58 -2.93
C GLU A 447 -11.07 3.16 -3.38
N PHE A 448 -9.80 2.87 -3.58
CA PHE A 448 -9.31 1.53 -3.90
C PHE A 448 -8.78 0.84 -2.64
N ARG A 449 -9.48 -0.20 -2.18
CA ARG A 449 -9.31 -0.83 -0.86
C ARG A 449 -8.42 -2.06 -0.83
N MET A 450 -7.88 -2.46 -1.99
CA MET A 450 -7.14 -3.72 -2.10
C MET A 450 -5.67 -3.61 -1.71
N LEU A 451 -5.09 -2.42 -1.52
CA LEU A 451 -3.68 -2.27 -1.20
C LEU A 451 -3.36 -2.85 0.18
N GLY A 452 -2.21 -3.52 0.26
CA GLY A 452 -1.67 -4.03 1.51
C GLY A 452 -0.99 -2.95 2.36
N SER A 453 -0.97 -3.15 3.68
CA SER A 453 -0.37 -2.21 4.63
C SER A 453 1.10 -1.93 4.38
N SER A 454 1.88 -2.93 3.94
CA SER A 454 3.32 -2.80 3.70
C SER A 454 3.66 -2.22 2.33
N ALA A 455 2.72 -2.22 1.37
CA ALA A 455 2.99 -1.88 -0.03
C ALA A 455 3.20 -0.37 -0.24
N SER A 456 4.01 -0.01 -1.23
CA SER A 456 4.03 1.35 -1.79
C SER A 456 2.76 1.61 -2.60
N ILE A 457 2.22 2.82 -2.51
CA ILE A 457 1.06 3.22 -3.32
C ILE A 457 1.43 3.59 -4.76
N ALA A 458 2.72 3.66 -5.10
CA ALA A 458 3.21 4.08 -6.42
C ALA A 458 2.71 3.18 -7.55
N ASP A 459 2.84 1.86 -7.40
CA ASP A 459 2.48 0.89 -8.47
C ASP A 459 1.00 0.99 -8.83
N THR A 460 0.12 1.01 -7.83
CA THR A 460 -1.33 1.13 -8.03
C THR A 460 -1.70 2.44 -8.72
N ASN A 461 -1.13 3.56 -8.26
CA ASN A 461 -1.42 4.86 -8.86
C ASN A 461 -0.83 4.99 -10.27
N THR A 462 0.34 4.40 -10.55
CA THR A 462 0.91 4.34 -11.90
C THR A 462 -0.03 3.62 -12.87
N ILE A 463 -0.54 2.45 -12.46
CA ILE A 463 -1.45 1.65 -13.28
C ILE A 463 -2.79 2.35 -13.48
N LEU A 464 -3.39 2.86 -12.40
CA LEU A 464 -4.67 3.55 -12.44
C LEU A 464 -4.61 4.79 -13.33
N ASN A 465 -3.59 5.62 -13.15
CA ASN A 465 -3.36 6.81 -13.96
C ASN A 465 -3.23 6.46 -15.45
N THR A 466 -2.40 5.46 -15.78
CA THR A 466 -2.16 5.09 -17.19
C THR A 466 -3.41 4.51 -17.86
N ALA A 467 -4.18 3.67 -17.14
CA ALA A 467 -5.43 3.12 -17.65
C ALA A 467 -6.49 4.21 -17.90
N ILE A 468 -6.55 5.22 -17.02
CA ILE A 468 -7.45 6.37 -17.19
C ILE A 468 -6.97 7.27 -18.32
N ALA A 469 -5.66 7.51 -18.45
CA ALA A 469 -5.09 8.24 -19.58
C ALA A 469 -5.47 7.58 -20.92
N GLU A 470 -5.44 6.26 -21.00
CA GLU A 470 -5.86 5.52 -22.19
C GLU A 470 -7.37 5.70 -22.49
N SER A 471 -8.20 5.62 -21.47
CA SER A 471 -9.64 5.87 -21.65
C SER A 471 -9.92 7.29 -22.15
N LEU A 472 -9.24 8.28 -21.56
CA LEU A 472 -9.38 9.69 -21.99
C LEU A 472 -8.80 9.92 -23.38
N ARG A 473 -7.70 9.22 -23.76
CA ARG A 473 -7.16 9.27 -25.12
C ARG A 473 -8.19 8.80 -26.15
N VAL A 474 -8.79 7.64 -25.91
CA VAL A 474 -9.83 7.08 -26.79
C VAL A 474 -11.02 8.03 -26.90
N PHE A 475 -11.44 8.64 -25.79
CA PHE A 475 -12.55 9.61 -25.80
C PHE A 475 -12.19 10.88 -26.57
N ALA A 476 -10.99 11.40 -26.37
CA ALA A 476 -10.52 12.58 -27.09
C ALA A 476 -10.44 12.32 -28.60
N ASP A 477 -9.86 11.16 -29.02
CA ASP A 477 -9.75 10.79 -30.42
C ASP A 477 -11.11 10.66 -31.12
N GLU A 478 -12.16 10.19 -30.43
CA GLU A 478 -13.52 10.08 -30.96
C GLU A 478 -14.19 11.45 -31.01
N LEU A 479 -14.03 12.29 -29.98
CA LEU A 479 -14.73 13.57 -29.86
C LEU A 479 -14.08 14.74 -30.63
N GLU A 480 -12.77 14.71 -30.90
CA GLU A 480 -12.06 15.76 -31.67
C GLU A 480 -12.60 15.91 -33.12
N ASN A 481 -13.22 14.85 -33.63
CA ASN A 481 -13.83 14.85 -34.96
C ASN A 481 -15.35 15.11 -34.96
N SER A 482 -15.93 15.41 -33.79
CA SER A 482 -17.34 15.63 -33.60
C SER A 482 -17.82 16.89 -34.35
N LYS A 483 -19.03 16.82 -34.93
CA LYS A 483 -19.72 17.96 -35.52
C LYS A 483 -20.80 18.54 -34.60
N ASP A 484 -21.23 17.74 -33.63
CA ASP A 484 -22.22 18.10 -32.60
C ASP A 484 -21.74 17.54 -31.27
N PHE A 485 -20.84 18.28 -30.63
CA PHE A 485 -20.13 17.83 -29.42
C PHE A 485 -21.12 17.44 -28.30
N ASP A 486 -22.16 18.23 -28.05
CA ASP A 486 -23.09 17.97 -26.96
C ASP A 486 -23.87 16.66 -27.15
N THR A 487 -24.25 16.32 -28.38
CA THR A 487 -24.89 15.04 -28.69
C THR A 487 -23.89 13.90 -28.66
N ASP A 488 -22.72 14.06 -29.27
CA ASP A 488 -21.73 12.97 -29.42
C ASP A 488 -21.13 12.57 -28.08
N VAL A 489 -20.91 13.51 -27.15
CA VAL A 489 -20.40 13.18 -25.80
C VAL A 489 -21.41 12.34 -25.00
N LEU A 490 -22.70 12.60 -25.10
CA LEU A 490 -23.73 11.82 -24.43
C LEU A 490 -23.86 10.41 -25.03
N GLU A 491 -23.78 10.28 -26.36
CA GLU A 491 -23.79 8.98 -27.04
C GLU A 491 -22.50 8.17 -26.71
N LEU A 492 -21.36 8.83 -26.60
CA LEU A 492 -20.10 8.18 -26.14
C LEU A 492 -20.24 7.63 -24.73
N ILE A 493 -20.76 8.43 -23.78
CA ILE A 493 -21.03 8.01 -22.39
C ILE A 493 -21.95 6.78 -22.41
N LYS A 494 -23.09 6.86 -23.09
CA LYS A 494 -24.11 5.81 -23.19
C LYS A 494 -23.52 4.51 -23.77
N LYS A 495 -22.82 4.58 -24.90
CA LYS A 495 -22.13 3.45 -25.54
C LYS A 495 -21.12 2.80 -24.62
N THR A 496 -20.33 3.62 -23.91
CA THR A 496 -19.27 3.14 -23.02
C THR A 496 -19.87 2.46 -21.79
N ILE A 497 -20.83 3.08 -21.11
CA ILE A 497 -21.49 2.48 -19.94
C ILE A 497 -22.14 1.15 -20.32
N LYS A 498 -22.87 1.09 -21.43
CA LYS A 498 -23.49 -0.15 -21.91
C LYS A 498 -22.47 -1.29 -22.09
N LYS A 499 -21.26 -0.97 -22.55
CA LYS A 499 -20.19 -1.96 -22.76
C LYS A 499 -19.52 -2.39 -21.45
N HIS A 500 -19.33 -1.46 -20.50
CA HIS A 500 -18.53 -1.64 -19.30
C HIS A 500 -19.34 -1.76 -18.00
N SER A 501 -20.69 -1.74 -18.07
CA SER A 501 -21.57 -1.88 -16.90
C SER A 501 -21.41 -3.20 -16.15
N ARG A 502 -20.81 -4.23 -16.77
CA ARG A 502 -20.54 -5.53 -16.15
C ARG A 502 -19.73 -5.44 -14.87
N ILE A 503 -18.89 -4.40 -14.71
CA ILE A 503 -18.03 -4.22 -13.52
C ILE A 503 -18.75 -3.49 -12.38
N ILE A 504 -19.89 -2.83 -12.66
CA ILE A 504 -20.65 -2.06 -11.67
C ILE A 504 -21.42 -3.02 -10.77
N PHE A 505 -21.21 -2.93 -9.47
CA PHE A 505 -21.89 -3.74 -8.47
C PHE A 505 -22.05 -2.97 -7.16
N ASN A 506 -23.30 -2.73 -6.74
CA ASN A 506 -23.64 -1.98 -5.53
C ASN A 506 -24.01 -2.89 -4.34
N GLY A 507 -23.98 -4.23 -4.52
CA GLY A 507 -24.34 -5.18 -3.51
C GLY A 507 -23.20 -5.61 -2.58
N ASN A 508 -23.42 -6.66 -1.80
CA ASN A 508 -22.45 -7.22 -0.88
C ASN A 508 -21.42 -8.09 -1.64
N ASN A 509 -20.18 -7.57 -1.76
CA ASN A 509 -19.09 -8.27 -2.45
C ASN A 509 -18.58 -9.52 -1.71
N TYR A 510 -18.93 -9.73 -0.44
CA TYR A 510 -18.57 -10.95 0.31
C TYR A 510 -19.54 -12.12 0.07
N ALA A 511 -20.69 -11.86 -0.56
CA ALA A 511 -21.69 -12.90 -0.80
C ALA A 511 -21.23 -13.90 -1.87
N GLU A 512 -21.51 -15.20 -1.64
CA GLU A 512 -21.20 -16.25 -2.63
C GLU A 512 -21.96 -16.05 -3.96
N GLU A 513 -23.13 -15.43 -3.90
CA GLU A 513 -23.94 -15.09 -5.05
C GLU A 513 -23.20 -14.11 -5.96
N TRP A 514 -22.45 -13.16 -5.38
CA TRP A 514 -21.62 -12.24 -6.14
C TRP A 514 -20.49 -12.96 -6.88
N HIS A 515 -19.81 -13.88 -6.23
CA HIS A 515 -18.74 -14.64 -6.90
C HIS A 515 -19.25 -15.44 -8.11
N LYS A 516 -20.45 -16.01 -8.01
CA LYS A 516 -21.13 -16.70 -9.12
C LYS A 516 -21.52 -15.73 -10.23
N GLU A 517 -22.06 -14.57 -9.85
CA GLU A 517 -22.48 -13.53 -10.79
C GLU A 517 -21.28 -12.88 -11.50
N ALA A 518 -20.21 -12.57 -10.78
CA ALA A 518 -18.97 -12.02 -11.34
C ALA A 518 -18.37 -12.95 -12.43
N LYS A 519 -18.38 -14.26 -12.16
CA LYS A 519 -17.96 -15.25 -13.16
C LYS A 519 -18.84 -15.25 -14.41
N LYS A 520 -20.17 -15.11 -14.28
CA LYS A 520 -21.09 -14.99 -15.42
C LYS A 520 -20.86 -13.72 -16.23
N ARG A 521 -20.49 -12.62 -15.54
CA ARG A 521 -20.13 -11.35 -16.18
C ARG A 521 -18.74 -11.37 -16.82
N GLY A 522 -17.98 -12.47 -16.67
CA GLY A 522 -16.63 -12.59 -17.22
C GLY A 522 -15.59 -11.74 -16.46
N LEU A 523 -15.83 -11.46 -15.18
CA LEU A 523 -14.86 -10.76 -14.33
C LEU A 523 -13.85 -11.78 -13.77
N PRO A 524 -12.52 -11.57 -13.93
CA PRO A 524 -11.51 -12.49 -13.46
C PRO A 524 -11.40 -12.48 -11.93
N ALA A 525 -11.26 -13.67 -11.34
CA ALA A 525 -10.97 -13.87 -9.93
C ALA A 525 -9.50 -14.32 -9.79
N LEU A 526 -8.58 -13.37 -9.65
CA LEU A 526 -7.15 -13.64 -9.53
C LEU A 526 -6.79 -13.78 -8.04
N ASN A 527 -6.96 -15.01 -7.52
CA ASN A 527 -6.85 -15.27 -6.09
C ASN A 527 -5.41 -15.30 -5.56
N SER A 528 -4.43 -15.41 -6.43
CA SER A 528 -3.02 -15.46 -6.03
C SER A 528 -2.15 -14.45 -6.78
N THR A 529 -1.06 -14.06 -6.12
CA THR A 529 -0.02 -13.22 -6.71
C THR A 529 0.60 -13.85 -7.96
N ALA A 530 0.86 -15.16 -7.93
CA ALA A 530 1.42 -15.87 -9.08
C ALA A 530 0.51 -15.80 -10.32
N GLU A 531 -0.81 -15.83 -10.14
CA GLU A 531 -1.79 -15.67 -11.22
C GLU A 531 -1.86 -14.22 -11.70
N ALA A 532 -1.95 -13.27 -10.77
CA ALA A 532 -2.11 -11.85 -11.10
C ALA A 532 -0.89 -11.29 -11.85
N LEU A 533 0.32 -11.65 -11.45
CA LEU A 533 1.55 -11.12 -12.05
C LEU A 533 1.78 -11.60 -13.49
N SER A 534 1.09 -12.64 -13.96
CA SER A 534 1.19 -13.07 -15.37
C SER A 534 0.70 -12.00 -16.36
N TYR A 535 -0.18 -11.09 -15.92
CA TYR A 535 -0.72 -10.00 -16.74
C TYR A 535 0.18 -8.76 -16.82
N VAL A 536 1.24 -8.65 -16.02
CA VAL A 536 2.10 -7.44 -15.98
C VAL A 536 2.87 -7.20 -17.27
N ALA A 537 3.14 -8.25 -18.04
CA ALA A 537 3.87 -8.16 -19.30
C ALA A 537 3.15 -8.91 -20.43
N ASP A 538 1.82 -8.96 -20.41
CA ASP A 538 1.03 -9.43 -21.55
C ASP A 538 0.97 -8.34 -22.65
N GLU A 539 0.56 -8.72 -23.85
CA GLU A 539 0.52 -7.86 -25.03
C GLU A 539 -0.28 -6.59 -24.78
N LYS A 540 -1.47 -6.71 -24.17
CA LYS A 540 -2.37 -5.58 -23.84
C LYS A 540 -1.73 -4.60 -22.87
N THR A 541 -1.01 -5.10 -21.86
CA THR A 541 -0.29 -4.28 -20.88
C THR A 541 0.90 -3.56 -21.54
N VAL A 542 1.66 -4.26 -22.38
CA VAL A 542 2.78 -3.67 -23.11
C VAL A 542 2.29 -2.54 -24.03
N GLU A 543 1.20 -2.75 -24.78
CA GLU A 543 0.59 -1.73 -25.62
C GLU A 543 0.19 -0.49 -24.80
N LEU A 544 -0.53 -0.69 -23.67
CA LEU A 544 -0.95 0.39 -22.78
C LEU A 544 0.22 1.27 -22.35
N PHE A 545 1.24 0.67 -21.79
CA PHE A 545 2.33 1.42 -21.16
C PHE A 545 3.32 2.02 -22.17
N THR A 546 3.52 1.38 -23.31
CA THR A 546 4.39 1.90 -24.37
C THR A 546 3.74 3.06 -25.12
N GLU A 547 2.43 3.01 -25.38
CA GLU A 547 1.66 4.11 -25.99
C GLU A 547 1.78 5.39 -25.15
N HIS A 548 1.64 5.26 -23.84
CA HIS A 548 1.75 6.39 -22.90
C HIS A 548 3.17 6.69 -22.43
N LYS A 549 4.18 5.95 -22.90
CA LYS A 549 5.60 6.11 -22.54
C LYS A 549 5.86 6.02 -21.03
N VAL A 550 5.07 5.23 -20.31
CA VAL A 550 5.22 5.02 -18.88
C VAL A 550 6.24 3.94 -18.59
N PHE A 551 6.16 2.83 -19.31
CA PHE A 551 7.14 1.74 -19.28
C PHE A 551 7.53 1.31 -20.70
N THR A 552 8.75 0.83 -20.83
CA THR A 552 9.15 -0.01 -21.95
C THR A 552 8.75 -1.48 -21.68
N GLU A 553 8.70 -2.31 -22.71
CA GLU A 553 8.44 -3.75 -22.53
C GLU A 553 9.48 -4.41 -21.61
N SER A 554 10.76 -4.05 -21.74
CA SER A 554 11.84 -4.57 -20.90
C SER A 554 11.66 -4.16 -19.41
N GLU A 555 11.21 -2.93 -19.14
CA GLU A 555 10.90 -2.47 -17.78
C GLU A 555 9.72 -3.26 -17.18
N LEU A 556 8.70 -3.60 -17.96
CA LEU A 556 7.55 -4.41 -17.50
C LEU A 556 7.96 -5.85 -17.18
N ILE A 557 8.71 -6.51 -18.08
CA ILE A 557 9.23 -7.87 -17.87
C ILE A 557 10.07 -7.91 -16.60
N SER A 558 10.97 -6.94 -16.43
CA SER A 558 11.83 -6.84 -15.26
C SER A 558 11.01 -6.71 -13.97
N ARG A 559 10.02 -5.83 -13.93
CA ARG A 559 9.17 -5.61 -12.76
C ARG A 559 8.35 -6.83 -12.38
N ARG A 560 7.80 -7.54 -13.39
CA ARG A 560 7.14 -8.82 -13.20
C ARG A 560 8.08 -9.82 -12.52
N ASP A 561 9.29 -9.97 -13.05
CA ASP A 561 10.24 -10.97 -12.57
C ASP A 561 10.76 -10.62 -11.16
N VAL A 562 10.99 -9.33 -10.86
CA VAL A 562 11.32 -8.88 -9.50
C VAL A 562 10.19 -9.21 -8.52
N LYS A 563 8.94 -8.95 -8.87
CA LYS A 563 7.77 -9.24 -8.02
C LYS A 563 7.58 -10.75 -7.81
N LEU A 564 7.70 -11.57 -8.85
CA LEU A 564 7.63 -13.03 -8.75
C LEU A 564 8.74 -13.59 -7.85
N ASN A 565 9.98 -13.10 -8.02
CA ASN A 565 11.10 -13.50 -7.18
C ASN A 565 10.90 -13.07 -5.71
N THR A 566 10.35 -11.86 -5.48
CA THR A 566 10.04 -11.39 -4.14
C THR A 566 8.97 -12.27 -3.48
N TYR A 567 7.92 -12.63 -4.21
CA TYR A 567 6.88 -13.56 -3.75
C TYR A 567 7.47 -14.91 -3.31
N SER A 568 8.27 -15.54 -4.18
CA SER A 568 8.90 -16.84 -3.90
C SER A 568 9.85 -16.78 -2.72
N LYS A 569 10.71 -15.74 -2.65
CA LYS A 569 11.65 -15.54 -1.55
C LYS A 569 10.97 -15.28 -0.22
N THR A 570 9.89 -14.50 -0.21
CA THR A 570 9.09 -14.26 1.01
C THR A 570 8.54 -15.57 1.55
N LEU A 571 7.92 -16.38 0.71
CA LEU A 571 7.38 -17.69 1.12
C LEU A 571 8.49 -18.68 1.51
N LYS A 572 9.67 -18.62 0.88
CA LYS A 572 10.83 -19.41 1.27
C LYS A 572 11.32 -19.04 2.68
N ILE A 573 11.40 -17.75 3.00
CA ILE A 573 11.78 -17.27 4.33
C ILE A 573 10.76 -17.72 5.38
N GLU A 574 9.44 -17.60 5.09
CA GLU A 574 8.39 -18.11 5.96
C GLU A 574 8.53 -19.62 6.21
N ALA A 575 8.72 -20.42 5.16
CA ALA A 575 8.89 -21.86 5.28
C ALA A 575 10.13 -22.25 6.12
N LEU A 576 11.27 -21.61 5.87
CA LEU A 576 12.51 -21.82 6.65
C LEU A 576 12.33 -21.42 8.12
N THR A 577 11.64 -20.33 8.40
CA THR A 577 11.32 -19.87 9.75
C THR A 577 10.40 -20.88 10.47
N MET A 578 9.36 -21.40 9.78
CA MET A 578 8.51 -22.45 10.34
C MET A 578 9.30 -23.71 10.68
N LEU A 579 10.21 -24.13 9.81
CA LEU A 579 11.10 -25.29 10.04
C LEU A 579 11.99 -25.05 11.26
N GLU A 580 12.61 -23.89 11.36
CA GLU A 580 13.48 -23.54 12.49
C GLU A 580 12.71 -23.54 13.82
N MET A 581 11.60 -22.80 13.90
CA MET A 581 10.75 -22.73 15.10
C MET A 581 10.23 -24.11 15.52
N THR A 582 9.82 -24.93 14.54
CA THR A 582 9.28 -26.26 14.84
C THR A 582 10.37 -27.20 15.37
N LYS A 583 11.54 -27.22 14.73
CA LYS A 583 12.63 -28.15 15.10
C LYS A 583 13.27 -27.79 16.43
N ARG A 584 13.54 -26.52 16.68
CA ARG A 584 14.36 -26.06 17.80
C ARG A 584 13.57 -25.81 19.07
N ASP A 585 12.29 -25.45 18.93
CA ASP A 585 11.53 -24.96 20.08
C ASP A 585 10.22 -25.76 20.28
N ILE A 586 9.37 -25.86 19.25
CA ILE A 586 8.02 -26.47 19.40
C ILE A 586 8.10 -27.98 19.63
N LEU A 587 8.83 -28.71 18.79
CA LEU A 587 8.96 -30.17 18.93
C LEU A 587 9.61 -30.58 20.26
N PRO A 588 10.71 -29.95 20.72
CA PRO A 588 11.26 -30.19 22.06
C PRO A 588 10.27 -29.90 23.18
N ALA A 589 9.52 -28.80 23.11
CA ALA A 589 8.47 -28.46 24.09
C ALA A 589 7.38 -29.52 24.18
N VAL A 590 6.87 -29.97 23.02
CA VAL A 590 5.87 -31.03 22.93
C VAL A 590 6.39 -32.36 23.51
N ILE A 591 7.64 -32.74 23.22
CA ILE A 591 8.26 -33.96 23.75
C ILE A 591 8.41 -33.85 25.26
N LYS A 592 8.86 -32.71 25.78
CA LYS A 592 9.00 -32.44 27.21
C LYS A 592 7.67 -32.57 27.95
N PHE A 593 6.62 -31.90 27.43
CA PHE A 593 5.30 -31.95 28.03
C PHE A 593 4.69 -33.37 27.99
N LYS A 594 4.85 -34.07 26.85
CA LYS A 594 4.45 -35.48 26.74
C LYS A 594 5.13 -36.35 27.80
N GLY A 595 6.42 -36.12 28.08
CA GLY A 595 7.14 -36.80 29.14
C GLY A 595 6.60 -36.52 30.56
N LYS A 596 6.20 -35.25 30.83
CA LYS A 596 5.57 -34.86 32.10
C LYS A 596 4.26 -35.65 32.31
N VAL A 597 3.37 -35.67 31.32
CA VAL A 597 2.10 -36.39 31.40
C VAL A 597 2.28 -37.89 31.55
N ALA A 598 3.25 -38.49 30.85
CA ALA A 598 3.59 -39.92 31.00
C ALA A 598 4.09 -40.27 32.40
N ASN A 599 4.93 -39.41 32.99
CA ASN A 599 5.46 -39.58 34.35
C ASN A 599 4.35 -39.45 35.39
N GLU A 600 3.39 -38.55 35.19
CA GLU A 600 2.21 -38.39 36.05
C GLU A 600 1.34 -39.66 36.06
N ILE A 601 1.06 -40.24 34.88
CA ILE A 601 0.34 -41.51 34.77
C ILE A 601 1.05 -42.62 35.53
N ASN A 602 2.38 -42.70 35.41
CA ASN A 602 3.15 -43.70 36.11
C ASN A 602 3.10 -43.50 37.64
N ALA A 603 3.23 -42.25 38.11
CA ALA A 603 3.16 -41.91 39.53
C ALA A 603 1.76 -42.24 40.12
N LEU A 604 0.68 -41.84 39.44
CA LEU A 604 -0.69 -42.16 39.88
C LEU A 604 -0.96 -43.66 39.90
N THR A 605 -0.50 -44.39 38.88
CA THR A 605 -0.65 -45.86 38.81
C THR A 605 0.11 -46.57 39.92
N ALA A 606 1.28 -46.04 40.33
CA ALA A 606 2.09 -46.59 41.41
C ALA A 606 1.44 -46.44 42.82
N ILE A 607 0.55 -45.43 43.00
CA ILE A 607 -0.18 -45.22 44.27
C ILE A 607 -1.25 -46.30 44.46
N GLY A 608 -1.94 -46.73 43.40
CA GLY A 608 -2.96 -47.80 43.47
C GLY A 608 -3.86 -47.83 42.23
N THR A 609 -4.51 -48.96 42.01
CA THR A 609 -5.40 -49.19 40.86
C THR A 609 -6.71 -48.44 40.94
N GLU A 610 -7.04 -47.85 42.09
CA GLU A 610 -8.27 -47.03 42.28
C GLU A 610 -8.15 -45.58 41.75
N MET A 611 -6.89 -45.16 41.41
CA MET A 611 -6.69 -43.83 40.85
C MET A 611 -7.13 -43.76 39.40
N ASP A 612 -8.07 -42.88 39.10
CA ASP A 612 -8.53 -42.63 37.74
C ASP A 612 -7.54 -41.77 36.97
N CYS A 613 -6.90 -42.32 35.95
CA CYS A 613 -5.95 -41.66 35.07
C CYS A 613 -6.54 -41.52 33.64
N SER A 614 -7.85 -41.53 33.48
CA SER A 614 -8.48 -41.51 32.16
C SER A 614 -8.22 -40.22 31.41
N VAL A 615 -8.19 -39.08 32.10
CA VAL A 615 -7.89 -37.74 31.54
C VAL A 615 -6.49 -37.70 31.01
N GLU A 616 -5.48 -38.05 31.82
CA GLU A 616 -4.06 -38.04 31.48
C GLU A 616 -3.75 -38.99 30.33
N LYS A 617 -4.33 -40.20 30.33
CA LYS A 617 -4.20 -41.18 29.25
C LYS A 617 -4.81 -40.67 27.93
N SER A 618 -5.98 -40.04 27.98
CA SER A 618 -6.63 -39.43 26.82
C SER A 618 -5.78 -38.29 26.24
N LEU A 619 -5.25 -37.43 27.12
CA LEU A 619 -4.36 -36.33 26.76
C LEU A 619 -3.07 -36.85 26.13
N LEU A 620 -2.41 -37.82 26.72
CA LEU A 620 -1.18 -38.44 26.23
C LEU A 620 -1.36 -39.05 24.83
N LEU A 621 -2.49 -39.75 24.61
CA LEU A 621 -2.84 -40.33 23.32
C LEU A 621 -3.03 -39.21 22.25
N ARG A 622 -3.72 -38.14 22.60
CA ARG A 622 -3.94 -37.02 21.71
C ARG A 622 -2.62 -36.34 21.31
N ILE A 623 -1.76 -36.02 22.27
CA ILE A 623 -0.45 -35.44 22.04
C ILE A 623 0.42 -36.37 21.17
N SER A 624 0.41 -37.68 21.45
CA SER A 624 1.18 -38.65 20.68
C SER A 624 0.75 -38.72 19.21
N LYS A 625 -0.56 -38.70 18.94
CA LYS A 625 -1.12 -38.64 17.57
C LYS A 625 -0.69 -37.34 16.84
N LEU A 626 -0.77 -36.20 17.53
CA LEU A 626 -0.37 -34.92 16.97
C LEU A 626 1.12 -34.83 16.72
N SER A 627 1.97 -35.34 17.66
CA SER A 627 3.42 -35.41 17.48
C SER A 627 3.82 -36.23 16.26
N MET A 628 3.12 -37.33 15.97
CA MET A 628 3.35 -38.13 14.77
C MET A 628 2.96 -37.37 13.48
N LYS A 629 1.83 -36.65 13.50
CA LYS A 629 1.42 -35.79 12.38
C LYS A 629 2.41 -34.66 12.17
N LEU A 630 2.86 -34.03 13.26
CA LEU A 630 3.86 -32.95 13.26
C LEU A 630 5.16 -33.41 12.57
N GLY A 631 5.69 -34.58 12.97
CA GLY A 631 6.91 -35.11 12.34
C GLY A 631 6.78 -35.39 10.84
N ARG A 632 5.59 -35.84 10.40
CA ARG A 632 5.32 -36.05 8.95
C ARG A 632 5.22 -34.73 8.20
N ALA A 633 4.45 -33.75 8.72
CA ALA A 633 4.29 -32.44 8.11
C ALA A 633 5.64 -31.68 8.03
N LEU A 634 6.43 -31.75 9.10
CA LEU A 634 7.78 -31.18 9.13
C LEU A 634 8.67 -31.75 8.02
N LYS A 635 8.73 -33.09 7.91
CA LYS A 635 9.50 -33.78 6.87
C LYS A 635 9.02 -33.41 5.46
N THR A 636 7.70 -33.26 5.26
CA THR A 636 7.14 -32.86 3.96
C THR A 636 7.61 -31.45 3.61
N LEU A 637 7.52 -30.48 4.53
CA LEU A 637 7.93 -29.11 4.29
C LEU A 637 9.45 -29.01 4.03
N GLU A 638 10.28 -29.79 4.74
CA GLU A 638 11.73 -29.89 4.49
C GLU A 638 12.02 -30.34 3.04
N GLN A 639 11.42 -31.46 2.63
CA GLN A 639 11.61 -32.00 1.28
C GLN A 639 11.17 -31.03 0.16
N LEU A 640 10.11 -30.26 0.40
CA LEU A 640 9.66 -29.24 -0.53
C LEU A 640 10.60 -28.05 -0.59
N THR A 641 11.15 -27.65 0.55
CA THR A 641 12.09 -26.53 0.64
C THR A 641 13.42 -26.85 -0.05
N GLU A 642 13.92 -28.10 0.06
CA GLU A 642 15.14 -28.56 -0.62
C GLU A 642 15.01 -28.57 -2.15
N LYS A 643 13.80 -28.73 -2.69
CA LYS A 643 13.53 -28.76 -4.13
C LYS A 643 13.30 -27.36 -4.74
N SER A 644 13.32 -26.31 -3.94
CA SER A 644 12.89 -24.97 -4.34
C SER A 644 13.91 -24.18 -5.18
N ASP A 645 15.04 -24.77 -5.58
CA ASP A 645 16.12 -24.03 -6.24
C ASP A 645 16.30 -24.40 -7.74
N ASP A 646 15.49 -25.31 -8.31
CA ASP A 646 15.63 -25.84 -9.68
C ASP A 646 14.48 -25.42 -10.62
N PHE A 647 14.24 -24.13 -10.77
CA PHE A 647 13.21 -23.65 -11.69
C PHE A 647 13.78 -22.91 -12.91
N SER A 648 13.21 -23.16 -14.08
CA SER A 648 13.63 -22.52 -15.33
C SER A 648 13.15 -21.07 -15.45
N THR A 649 12.10 -20.67 -14.73
CA THR A 649 11.50 -19.34 -14.77
C THR A 649 10.96 -18.92 -13.40
N SER A 650 10.95 -17.62 -13.10
CA SER A 650 10.36 -17.04 -11.90
C SER A 650 8.86 -17.37 -11.77
N GLN A 651 8.13 -17.49 -12.88
CA GLN A 651 6.72 -17.88 -12.88
C GLN A 651 6.51 -19.34 -12.46
N ALA A 652 7.36 -20.27 -12.93
CA ALA A 652 7.29 -21.68 -12.53
C ALA A 652 7.59 -21.83 -11.03
N GLU A 653 8.57 -21.09 -10.53
CA GLU A 653 8.90 -21.06 -9.11
C GLU A 653 7.73 -20.53 -8.28
N ALA A 654 7.12 -19.38 -8.64
CA ALA A 654 5.98 -18.81 -7.94
C ALA A 654 4.78 -19.77 -7.91
N ASN A 655 4.49 -20.46 -9.01
CA ASN A 655 3.45 -21.48 -9.07
C ASN A 655 3.74 -22.66 -8.13
N TYR A 656 5.01 -23.09 -8.04
CA TYR A 656 5.40 -24.14 -7.09
C TYR A 656 5.14 -23.73 -5.64
N TYR A 657 5.51 -22.50 -5.27
CA TYR A 657 5.23 -21.99 -3.93
C TYR A 657 3.74 -21.94 -3.64
N LYS A 658 2.94 -21.42 -4.58
CA LYS A 658 1.48 -21.40 -4.48
C LYS A 658 0.88 -22.80 -4.31
N ASP A 659 1.24 -23.74 -5.16
CA ASP A 659 0.54 -25.03 -5.29
C ASP A 659 1.07 -26.11 -4.34
N LYS A 660 2.31 -25.99 -3.83
CA LYS A 660 2.95 -27.02 -2.98
C LYS A 660 3.38 -26.48 -1.62
N MET A 661 4.07 -25.34 -1.58
CA MET A 661 4.64 -24.82 -0.33
C MET A 661 3.56 -24.30 0.61
N ILE A 662 2.67 -23.43 0.15
CA ILE A 662 1.59 -22.85 0.99
C ILE A 662 0.74 -23.95 1.61
N PRO A 663 0.20 -24.97 0.89
CA PRO A 663 -0.58 -26.03 1.51
C PRO A 663 0.20 -26.86 2.56
N ALA A 664 1.51 -27.05 2.34
CA ALA A 664 2.34 -27.76 3.31
C ALA A 664 2.58 -26.93 4.58
N MET A 665 2.81 -25.62 4.42
CA MET A 665 2.93 -24.66 5.53
C MET A 665 1.63 -24.59 6.35
N ASP A 666 0.49 -24.50 5.70
CA ASP A 666 -0.84 -24.44 6.35
C ASP A 666 -1.15 -25.76 7.10
N THR A 667 -0.74 -26.91 6.53
CA THR A 667 -0.84 -28.20 7.21
C THR A 667 0.01 -28.25 8.49
N LEU A 668 1.26 -27.80 8.42
CA LEU A 668 2.14 -27.74 9.59
C LEU A 668 1.59 -26.79 10.66
N ARG A 669 1.13 -25.61 10.25
CA ARG A 669 0.50 -24.63 11.12
C ARG A 669 -0.69 -25.18 11.88
N SER A 670 -1.64 -25.81 11.18
CA SER A 670 -2.85 -26.34 11.81
C SER A 670 -2.56 -27.36 12.92
N ILE A 671 -1.50 -28.16 12.76
CA ILE A 671 -1.08 -29.15 13.76
C ILE A 671 -0.44 -28.46 14.97
N VAL A 672 0.42 -27.46 14.72
CA VAL A 672 1.10 -26.70 15.78
C VAL A 672 0.11 -25.87 16.58
N ASP A 673 -0.82 -25.19 15.91
CA ASP A 673 -1.87 -24.37 16.56
C ASP A 673 -2.79 -25.25 17.43
N GLU A 674 -3.10 -26.51 17.02
CA GLU A 674 -3.81 -27.46 17.88
C GLU A 674 -2.94 -27.89 19.09
N LEU A 675 -1.64 -28.12 18.92
CA LEU A 675 -0.74 -28.45 20.02
C LEU A 675 -0.61 -27.33 21.05
N GLU A 676 -0.62 -26.06 20.58
CA GLU A 676 -0.59 -24.87 21.47
C GLU A 676 -1.77 -24.88 22.45
N THR A 677 -2.95 -25.36 22.04
CA THR A 677 -4.15 -25.43 22.92
C THR A 677 -4.05 -26.50 23.98
N ILE A 678 -3.08 -27.43 23.88
CA ILE A 678 -2.97 -28.63 24.72
C ILE A 678 -1.76 -28.60 25.62
N VAL A 679 -0.64 -28.11 25.11
CA VAL A 679 0.63 -28.02 25.87
C VAL A 679 0.49 -26.94 26.93
N ALA A 680 1.00 -27.21 28.15
CA ALA A 680 0.96 -26.26 29.24
C ALA A 680 1.64 -24.94 28.83
N ARG A 681 1.04 -23.82 29.22
CA ARG A 681 1.55 -22.47 28.87
C ARG A 681 3.00 -22.26 29.29
N GLU A 682 3.41 -22.78 30.41
CA GLU A 682 4.79 -22.71 30.93
C GLU A 682 5.81 -23.50 30.09
N ASP A 683 5.35 -24.50 29.35
CA ASP A 683 6.17 -25.33 28.46
C ASP A 683 6.12 -24.88 27.00
N TRP A 684 5.14 -24.00 26.63
CA TRP A 684 5.03 -23.48 25.28
C TRP A 684 6.04 -22.37 25.00
N PRO A 685 6.81 -22.45 23.90
CA PRO A 685 8.00 -21.57 23.73
C PRO A 685 7.68 -20.13 23.33
N TYR A 686 6.47 -19.83 22.86
CA TYR A 686 6.15 -18.54 22.27
C TYR A 686 4.95 -17.87 22.92
N PRO A 687 4.93 -16.51 22.95
CA PRO A 687 3.72 -15.77 23.34
C PRO A 687 2.53 -16.12 22.47
N SER A 688 1.39 -16.31 23.11
CA SER A 688 0.08 -16.55 22.48
C SER A 688 -0.49 -15.26 21.86
N TYR A 689 -1.53 -15.41 21.02
CA TYR A 689 -2.27 -14.25 20.48
C TYR A 689 -2.85 -13.36 21.58
N THR A 690 -3.35 -13.94 22.67
CA THR A 690 -3.81 -13.16 23.82
C THR A 690 -2.71 -12.27 24.39
N GLU A 691 -1.51 -12.81 24.52
CA GLU A 691 -0.36 -12.04 25.05
C GLU A 691 0.10 -10.95 24.09
N MET A 692 0.03 -11.17 22.78
CA MET A 692 0.41 -10.18 21.78
C MET A 692 -0.63 -9.07 21.60
N LEU A 693 -1.90 -9.44 21.38
CA LEU A 693 -2.96 -8.50 21.02
C LEU A 693 -3.46 -7.65 22.21
N TYR A 694 -3.22 -8.11 23.44
CA TYR A 694 -3.66 -7.43 24.66
C TYR A 694 -2.51 -6.93 25.55
N SER A 695 -1.27 -6.96 25.07
CA SER A 695 -0.07 -6.52 25.82
C SER A 695 -0.01 -5.01 26.07
N VAL A 696 -0.36 -4.21 25.09
CA VAL A 696 -0.31 -2.75 25.17
C VAL A 696 -1.51 -2.24 25.97
N ARG A 697 -1.22 -1.51 27.06
CA ARG A 697 -2.22 -0.96 27.99
C ARG A 697 -2.21 0.56 28.03
#